data_10758ae07e64275d9ae6f57f5b0c52ac
#
_entry.id   10758ae07e64275d9ae6f57f5b0c52ac
#
_cell.length_a   1.000
_cell.length_b   1.000
_cell.length_c   1.000
_cell.angle_alpha   90.00
_cell.angle_beta   90.00
_cell.angle_gamma   90.00
#
_symmetry.space_group_name_H-M   'P 1'
#
loop_
_entity.id
_entity.type
_entity.pdbx_description
1 polymer ?
#
loop_
_entity_poly.entity_id
_entity_poly.type
_entity_poly.pdbx_seq_one_letter_code
_entity_poly.pdbx_strand_id
1 'polypeptide(L)'
;MTSLVLLAAVSCKPGKQQPDHENISITNTPLLPVASGGQEQILSTIAGIKQSMNQGNSFFGKGKIPDLQAELNRFPTSDISPAKIKILYTLGREELRMNNLEVGISHLNEALTIASKGSFESNKLRNIWLNRIRYSLGVGYLRLGETENCCQKYNADSCIVPIQGDGIHTNKRGSLKAIQCFSELLDEEIADEDIMETLRIRLAARWLLNIAYMTLGNFPEGVPERHQIADTYFKSPIPFPKFRNIGIDMKLDTFNLNGGVIVDDFDNDGYLDIFTSTWDLNGQTRYFHNDQDGTFSDRSDAAGLNGFGGGLHLIQGDYNNDGYLDVFILRGAWHGNNGNIPNSLLRNNGNGTFTDVTIEAGLGKTHFPTQTGAWADFDNDGDLDLYIGNESERNVVAPTQLFKNNGNGTFSDVAQEAGVCDTLFVKGATWGDIDNDHYPDLYVSVAGGNNKMYRNNRDGTFADIAPKVNLTQPKGSFATWFWDYNNDGNIDLWVGSSTGPVGTLLLYPNGIGNPANDVQTQKLQDQIIVEPMKLYEGTGTGQFRDVAQERGLNYPSQPMGSNFGDLNNDGFLDFYLGTGDVDYAEIRPNVMFLNERSSRFSNITMAGGFGHLQKGHGVSFADLDNDGDQDVYIQMGGAQWADKFYDAIFENPGFGNNVLTVILEGRQSNRSAIGARLKATFHENGLQRHVYRHVCSGSSFGNNPLRQYIGIGKSTHIKHLEVFWPKTGKSQKFSNIDANQTIKIIEGGDQFQALSLKILKMGSKQEPVKPSS
;
A
#
# COMPACT_ATOMS: atom_id res chain seq x y z
N MET A 1 8.04 -20.98 6.71
CA MET A 1 7.34 -21.91 5.82
C MET A 1 6.82 -21.10 4.66
N THR A 2 7.58 -21.06 3.60
CA THR A 2 7.17 -20.48 2.31
C THR A 2 6.20 -21.49 1.69
N SER A 3 4.89 -21.23 1.82
CA SER A 3 3.89 -21.97 1.05
C SER A 3 3.87 -21.40 -0.36
N LEU A 4 4.51 -22.11 -1.29
CA LEU A 4 4.22 -21.94 -2.70
C LEU A 4 2.74 -22.28 -2.89
N VAL A 5 1.92 -21.28 -3.13
CA VAL A 5 0.52 -21.47 -3.50
C VAL A 5 0.49 -21.92 -4.95
N LEU A 6 0.41 -23.22 -5.20
CA LEU A 6 -0.01 -23.73 -6.51
C LEU A 6 -1.54 -23.62 -6.58
N LEU A 7 -2.02 -22.56 -7.17
CA LEU A 7 -3.44 -22.36 -7.47
C LEU A 7 -3.82 -23.12 -8.75
N ALA A 8 -4.73 -24.09 -8.61
CA ALA A 8 -5.45 -24.62 -9.75
C ALA A 8 -6.66 -23.72 -10.01
N ALA A 9 -6.65 -23.00 -11.14
CA ALA A 9 -7.77 -22.19 -11.58
C ALA A 9 -8.96 -23.11 -11.93
N VAL A 10 -10.08 -22.94 -11.26
CA VAL A 10 -11.38 -23.47 -11.67
C VAL A 10 -12.11 -22.35 -12.41
N SER A 11 -12.16 -22.42 -13.73
CA SER A 11 -12.94 -21.49 -14.53
C SER A 11 -14.43 -21.88 -14.52
N CYS A 12 -15.30 -20.93 -14.25
CA CYS A 12 -16.74 -21.08 -14.54
C CYS A 12 -16.95 -21.27 -16.05
N LYS A 13 -17.35 -22.47 -16.47
CA LYS A 13 -17.83 -22.72 -17.84
C LYS A 13 -19.34 -22.73 -17.83
N PRO A 14 -20.02 -22.15 -18.83
CA PRO A 14 -21.46 -22.25 -18.94
C PRO A 14 -21.89 -23.69 -19.34
N GLY A 15 -22.79 -24.25 -18.56
CA GLY A 15 -23.63 -25.36 -18.94
C GLY A 15 -23.05 -26.76 -18.94
N LYS A 16 -22.96 -27.40 -17.76
CA LYS A 16 -23.30 -28.83 -17.57
C LYS A 16 -23.74 -29.01 -16.11
N GLN A 17 -24.80 -29.81 -15.93
CA GLN A 17 -25.38 -30.13 -14.64
C GLN A 17 -24.30 -30.49 -13.60
N GLN A 18 -24.40 -29.84 -12.45
CA GLN A 18 -23.58 -30.11 -11.26
C GLN A 18 -23.87 -31.54 -10.75
N PRO A 19 -22.88 -32.28 -10.31
CA PRO A 19 -23.08 -33.41 -9.41
C PRO A 19 -23.58 -32.88 -8.06
N ASP A 20 -24.45 -33.64 -7.41
CA ASP A 20 -25.05 -33.36 -6.12
C ASP A 20 -24.03 -32.87 -5.11
N HIS A 21 -24.25 -31.65 -4.62
CA HIS A 21 -23.49 -31.07 -3.52
C HIS A 21 -23.78 -31.86 -2.24
N GLU A 22 -22.83 -32.65 -1.78
CA GLU A 22 -22.75 -32.98 -0.36
C GLU A 22 -22.68 -31.68 0.44
N ASN A 23 -23.65 -31.48 1.33
CA ASN A 23 -23.74 -30.35 2.24
C ASN A 23 -22.43 -30.17 3.01
N ILE A 24 -21.55 -29.29 2.53
CA ILE A 24 -20.50 -28.74 3.36
C ILE A 24 -21.22 -27.85 4.37
N SER A 25 -21.34 -28.32 5.60
CA SER A 25 -21.88 -27.52 6.68
C SER A 25 -21.00 -26.29 6.84
N ILE A 26 -21.47 -25.15 6.34
CA ILE A 26 -21.01 -23.85 6.78
C ILE A 26 -21.26 -23.85 8.29
N THR A 27 -20.21 -23.92 9.08
CA THR A 27 -20.31 -23.68 10.52
C THR A 27 -20.75 -22.24 10.68
N ASN A 28 -22.06 -22.06 10.85
CA ASN A 28 -22.65 -20.79 11.21
C ASN A 28 -21.96 -20.31 12.49
N THR A 29 -21.11 -19.31 12.38
CA THR A 29 -20.73 -18.47 13.52
C THR A 29 -22.04 -17.96 14.12
N PRO A 30 -22.31 -18.11 15.41
CA PRO A 30 -23.59 -17.70 15.99
C PRO A 30 -23.81 -16.20 15.69
N LEU A 31 -24.88 -15.89 14.97
CA LEU A 31 -25.36 -14.52 14.78
C LEU A 31 -25.71 -13.97 16.17
N LEU A 32 -25.03 -12.91 16.58
CA LEU A 32 -25.39 -12.13 17.77
C LEU A 32 -26.81 -11.53 17.57
N PRO A 33 -27.57 -11.29 18.62
CA PRO A 33 -28.91 -10.75 18.52
C PRO A 33 -28.93 -9.45 17.74
N VAL A 34 -29.83 -9.37 16.76
CA VAL A 34 -30.00 -8.24 15.82
C VAL A 34 -30.30 -6.96 16.60
N ALA A 35 -29.37 -6.00 16.57
CA ALA A 35 -29.62 -4.63 17.01
C ALA A 35 -30.55 -3.91 16.02
N SER A 36 -31.33 -2.97 16.46
CA SER A 36 -32.20 -2.16 15.61
C SER A 36 -31.40 -1.09 14.88
N GLY A 37 -31.31 -1.18 13.54
CA GLY A 37 -30.58 -0.25 12.67
C GLY A 37 -29.37 -0.89 11.99
N GLY A 38 -29.13 -0.53 10.72
CA GLY A 38 -28.07 -1.11 9.91
C GLY A 38 -26.68 -0.88 10.47
N GLN A 39 -26.38 0.34 10.90
CA GLN A 39 -25.09 0.69 11.51
C GLN A 39 -24.80 -0.10 12.79
N GLU A 40 -25.79 -0.25 13.69
CA GLU A 40 -25.63 -1.01 14.93
C GLU A 40 -25.39 -2.49 14.64
N GLN A 41 -25.99 -3.02 13.60
CA GLN A 41 -25.78 -4.41 13.14
C GLN A 41 -24.33 -4.59 12.65
N ILE A 42 -23.81 -3.69 11.82
CA ILE A 42 -22.43 -3.72 11.34
C ILE A 42 -21.45 -3.66 12.52
N LEU A 43 -21.61 -2.69 13.42
CA LEU A 43 -20.73 -2.52 14.58
C LEU A 43 -20.77 -3.74 15.52
N SER A 44 -21.95 -4.31 15.78
CA SER A 44 -22.07 -5.52 16.61
C SER A 44 -21.43 -6.74 15.96
N THR A 45 -21.53 -6.86 14.63
CA THR A 45 -20.88 -7.93 13.86
C THR A 45 -19.36 -7.81 13.94
N ILE A 46 -18.81 -6.61 13.70
CA ILE A 46 -17.37 -6.35 13.83
C ILE A 46 -16.89 -6.67 15.25
N ALA A 47 -17.61 -6.25 16.28
CA ALA A 47 -17.27 -6.52 17.68
C ALA A 47 -17.26 -8.02 18.01
N GLY A 48 -18.21 -8.79 17.49
CA GLY A 48 -18.25 -10.26 17.63
C GLY A 48 -17.08 -10.95 16.95
N ILE A 49 -16.76 -10.55 15.72
CA ILE A 49 -15.60 -11.07 14.97
C ILE A 49 -14.29 -10.76 15.71
N LYS A 50 -14.12 -9.52 16.18
CA LYS A 50 -12.98 -9.09 16.99
C LYS A 50 -12.75 -10.01 18.18
N GLN A 51 -13.80 -10.34 18.92
CA GLN A 51 -13.70 -11.23 20.08
C GLN A 51 -13.23 -12.64 19.68
N SER A 52 -13.73 -13.19 18.56
CA SER A 52 -13.33 -14.52 18.08
C SER A 52 -11.91 -14.55 17.53
N MET A 53 -11.48 -13.52 16.80
CA MET A 53 -10.15 -13.43 16.20
C MET A 53 -9.04 -13.32 17.23
N ASN A 54 -9.27 -12.66 18.36
CA ASN A 54 -8.30 -12.58 19.47
C ASN A 54 -7.94 -13.95 20.08
N GLN A 55 -8.71 -15.01 19.78
CA GLN A 55 -8.50 -16.34 20.32
C GLN A 55 -7.71 -17.28 19.41
N GLY A 56 -7.64 -17.07 18.11
CA GLY A 56 -7.06 -18.07 17.20
C GLY A 56 -6.48 -17.58 15.88
N ASN A 57 -6.46 -16.27 15.61
CA ASN A 57 -5.94 -15.74 14.36
C ASN A 57 -4.40 -15.80 14.30
N SER A 58 -3.84 -16.00 13.08
CA SER A 58 -2.39 -16.06 12.87
C SER A 58 -1.69 -14.71 13.07
N PHE A 59 -2.40 -13.61 12.91
CA PHE A 59 -1.87 -12.23 12.99
C PHE A 59 -2.24 -11.55 14.31
N PHE A 60 -3.44 -11.79 14.82
CA PHE A 60 -3.96 -11.19 16.05
C PHE A 60 -3.97 -12.16 17.21
N GLY A 61 -3.92 -11.62 18.42
CA GLY A 61 -4.00 -12.40 19.64
C GLY A 61 -2.76 -13.22 19.93
N LYS A 62 -2.80 -13.90 21.06
CA LYS A 62 -1.68 -14.75 21.54
C LYS A 62 -1.55 -16.07 20.78
N GLY A 63 -2.52 -16.40 19.94
CA GLY A 63 -2.49 -17.49 18.99
C GLY A 63 -1.97 -18.81 19.59
N LYS A 64 -0.83 -19.26 19.06
CA LYS A 64 -0.19 -20.54 19.41
C LYS A 64 0.65 -20.49 20.69
N ILE A 65 0.88 -19.32 21.30
CA ILE A 65 1.79 -19.18 22.45
C ILE A 65 1.41 -20.08 23.62
N PRO A 66 0.12 -20.12 24.08
CA PRO A 66 -0.27 -21.00 25.20
C PRO A 66 -0.02 -22.48 24.91
N ASP A 67 -0.34 -22.94 23.69
CA ASP A 67 -0.16 -24.34 23.32
C ASP A 67 1.32 -24.73 23.23
N LEU A 68 2.13 -23.85 22.60
CA LEU A 68 3.58 -24.03 22.51
C LEU A 68 4.23 -24.02 23.89
N GLN A 69 3.78 -23.19 24.81
CA GLN A 69 4.26 -23.14 26.17
C GLN A 69 3.89 -24.41 26.94
N ALA A 70 2.65 -24.90 26.77
CA ALA A 70 2.21 -26.17 27.35
C ALA A 70 3.03 -27.36 26.79
N GLU A 71 3.35 -27.36 25.50
CA GLU A 71 4.19 -28.37 24.87
C GLU A 71 5.64 -28.26 25.37
N LEU A 72 6.22 -27.08 25.49
CA LEU A 72 7.57 -26.86 26.01
C LEU A 72 7.69 -27.40 27.45
N ASN A 73 6.68 -27.20 28.29
CA ASN A 73 6.68 -27.66 29.68
C ASN A 73 6.69 -29.20 29.84
N ARG A 74 6.46 -29.94 28.74
CA ARG A 74 6.58 -31.45 28.76
C ARG A 74 8.02 -31.91 28.61
N PHE A 75 8.93 -31.07 28.16
CA PHE A 75 10.34 -31.41 28.02
C PHE A 75 11.07 -31.18 29.34
N PRO A 76 11.90 -32.17 29.79
CA PRO A 76 12.83 -31.95 30.89
C PRO A 76 13.76 -30.74 30.61
N THR A 77 14.19 -30.04 31.66
CA THR A 77 15.16 -28.96 31.52
C THR A 77 16.47 -29.40 30.88
N SER A 78 16.88 -30.65 31.13
CA SER A 78 18.08 -31.27 30.55
C SER A 78 17.90 -31.76 29.11
N ASP A 79 16.70 -31.66 28.52
CA ASP A 79 16.45 -32.13 27.16
C ASP A 79 17.16 -31.23 26.14
N ILE A 80 17.95 -31.86 25.26
CA ILE A 80 18.70 -31.21 24.18
C ILE A 80 18.28 -31.71 22.80
N SER A 81 17.06 -32.25 22.69
CA SER A 81 16.54 -32.83 21.46
C SER A 81 16.19 -31.76 20.39
N PRO A 82 16.25 -32.11 19.09
CA PRO A 82 15.78 -31.26 18.01
C PRO A 82 14.30 -30.87 18.14
N ALA A 83 13.48 -31.71 18.79
CA ALA A 83 12.08 -31.40 19.04
C ALA A 83 11.91 -30.19 19.99
N LYS A 84 12.67 -30.15 21.11
CA LYS A 84 12.67 -29.00 22.02
C LYS A 84 13.18 -27.76 21.33
N ILE A 85 14.21 -27.85 20.47
CA ILE A 85 14.72 -26.70 19.68
C ILE A 85 13.60 -26.13 18.80
N LYS A 86 12.84 -26.99 18.10
CA LYS A 86 11.74 -26.56 17.24
C LYS A 86 10.66 -25.80 18.02
N ILE A 87 10.29 -26.27 19.21
CA ILE A 87 9.29 -25.58 20.05
C ILE A 87 9.81 -24.24 20.52
N LEU A 88 11.02 -24.18 21.08
CA LEU A 88 11.65 -22.94 21.53
C LEU A 88 11.79 -21.91 20.39
N TYR A 89 12.22 -22.36 19.22
CA TYR A 89 12.35 -21.52 18.03
C TYR A 89 10.98 -20.94 17.60
N THR A 90 9.95 -21.80 17.54
CA THR A 90 8.61 -21.38 17.14
C THR A 90 8.02 -20.42 18.17
N LEU A 91 8.13 -20.76 19.46
CA LEU A 91 7.67 -19.93 20.57
C LEU A 91 8.39 -18.56 20.58
N GLY A 92 9.72 -18.57 20.42
CA GLY A 92 10.50 -17.34 20.34
C GLY A 92 10.02 -16.41 19.22
N ARG A 93 9.74 -16.93 18.02
CA ARG A 93 9.20 -16.15 16.90
C ARG A 93 7.78 -15.63 17.16
N GLU A 94 6.91 -16.44 17.77
CA GLU A 94 5.55 -16.00 18.12
C GLU A 94 5.58 -14.89 19.19
N GLU A 95 6.49 -14.97 20.16
CA GLU A 95 6.68 -13.90 21.17
C GLU A 95 7.20 -12.60 20.53
N LEU A 96 8.17 -12.70 19.58
CA LEU A 96 8.63 -11.55 18.82
C LEU A 96 7.48 -10.89 18.04
N ARG A 97 6.66 -11.71 17.37
CA ARG A 97 5.47 -11.24 16.63
C ARG A 97 4.49 -10.45 17.51
N MET A 98 4.39 -10.83 18.79
CA MET A 98 3.51 -10.18 19.77
C MET A 98 4.16 -9.01 20.49
N ASN A 99 5.34 -8.56 20.06
CA ASN A 99 6.14 -7.51 20.71
C ASN A 99 6.66 -7.86 22.12
N ASN A 100 6.68 -9.15 22.47
CA ASN A 100 7.30 -9.64 23.71
C ASN A 100 8.80 -9.92 23.45
N LEU A 101 9.54 -8.88 23.05
CA LEU A 101 10.87 -9.00 22.45
C LEU A 101 11.89 -9.72 23.34
N GLU A 102 11.98 -9.35 24.62
CA GLU A 102 12.92 -9.97 25.57
C GLU A 102 12.61 -11.44 25.81
N VAL A 103 11.32 -11.80 25.90
CA VAL A 103 10.88 -13.19 26.09
C VAL A 103 11.20 -14.02 24.84
N GLY A 104 10.89 -13.50 23.66
CA GLY A 104 11.19 -14.14 22.39
C GLY A 104 12.69 -14.37 22.20
N ILE A 105 13.51 -13.35 22.47
CA ILE A 105 14.97 -13.42 22.45
C ILE A 105 15.49 -14.46 23.45
N SER A 106 14.90 -14.55 24.65
CA SER A 106 15.28 -15.57 25.66
C SER A 106 15.07 -16.98 25.16
N HIS A 107 13.88 -17.29 24.58
CA HIS A 107 13.59 -18.62 24.01
C HIS A 107 14.52 -18.95 22.85
N LEU A 108 14.82 -17.98 21.97
CA LEU A 108 15.75 -18.18 20.86
C LEU A 108 17.20 -18.44 21.34
N ASN A 109 17.64 -17.76 22.42
CA ASN A 109 18.96 -18.01 23.02
C ASN A 109 19.05 -19.39 23.67
N GLU A 110 17.98 -19.89 24.32
CA GLU A 110 17.94 -21.27 24.83
C GLU A 110 18.01 -22.25 23.66
N ALA A 111 17.24 -22.01 22.58
CA ALA A 111 17.29 -22.83 21.37
C ALA A 111 18.70 -22.87 20.75
N LEU A 112 19.40 -21.73 20.69
CA LEU A 112 20.77 -21.62 20.18
C LEU A 112 21.74 -22.43 21.05
N THR A 113 21.62 -22.32 22.38
CA THR A 113 22.45 -23.05 23.34
C THR A 113 22.29 -24.55 23.19
N ILE A 114 21.05 -25.05 23.03
CA ILE A 114 20.75 -26.46 22.80
C ILE A 114 21.29 -26.91 21.45
N ALA A 115 21.04 -26.14 20.37
CA ALA A 115 21.49 -26.46 19.02
C ALA A 115 23.02 -26.55 18.92
N SER A 116 23.74 -25.70 19.70
CA SER A 116 25.21 -25.70 19.73
C SER A 116 25.80 -26.95 20.42
N LYS A 117 25.08 -27.54 21.38
CA LYS A 117 25.54 -28.67 22.22
C LYS A 117 24.88 -30.01 21.86
N GLY A 118 23.71 -29.96 21.21
CA GLY A 118 22.86 -31.09 20.92
C GLY A 118 23.45 -32.07 19.90
N SER A 119 22.99 -33.30 19.96
CA SER A 119 23.28 -34.32 18.95
C SER A 119 22.19 -34.26 17.88
N PHE A 120 22.62 -34.17 16.63
CA PHE A 120 21.75 -34.17 15.46
C PHE A 120 22.04 -35.38 14.58
N GLU A 121 21.09 -35.83 13.79
CA GLU A 121 21.24 -36.89 12.81
C GLU A 121 22.33 -36.60 11.79
N SER A 122 22.56 -35.29 11.51
CA SER A 122 23.63 -34.83 10.63
C SER A 122 24.09 -33.42 11.00
N ASN A 123 25.34 -33.08 10.66
CA ASN A 123 25.89 -31.74 10.79
C ASN A 123 25.07 -30.75 9.93
N LYS A 124 24.55 -31.19 8.78
CA LYS A 124 23.68 -30.43 7.91
C LYS A 124 22.43 -29.91 8.65
N LEU A 125 21.69 -30.80 9.31
CA LEU A 125 20.48 -30.43 10.05
C LEU A 125 20.81 -29.45 11.20
N ARG A 126 21.94 -29.66 11.88
CA ARG A 126 22.42 -28.76 12.91
C ARG A 126 22.70 -27.37 12.38
N ASN A 127 23.41 -27.24 11.24
CA ASN A 127 23.74 -25.97 10.64
C ASN A 127 22.48 -25.22 10.16
N ILE A 128 21.48 -25.91 9.60
CA ILE A 128 20.18 -25.31 9.26
C ILE A 128 19.54 -24.66 10.49
N TRP A 129 19.50 -25.38 11.63
CA TRP A 129 18.92 -24.82 12.84
C TRP A 129 19.74 -23.64 13.38
N LEU A 130 21.06 -23.72 13.41
CA LEU A 130 21.92 -22.62 13.84
C LEU A 130 21.69 -21.37 13.01
N ASN A 131 21.63 -21.50 11.68
CA ASN A 131 21.39 -20.38 10.77
C ASN A 131 20.01 -19.75 10.98
N ARG A 132 18.95 -20.56 11.09
CA ARG A 132 17.58 -20.07 11.36
C ARG A 132 17.49 -19.33 12.69
N ILE A 133 18.09 -19.90 13.74
CA ILE A 133 18.03 -19.30 15.09
C ILE A 133 18.84 -17.99 15.14
N ARG A 134 20.08 -17.97 14.61
CA ARG A 134 20.91 -16.75 14.57
C ARG A 134 20.25 -15.65 13.77
N TYR A 135 19.66 -15.99 12.62
CA TYR A 135 18.89 -15.03 11.82
C TYR A 135 17.74 -14.42 12.64
N SER A 136 16.91 -15.28 13.27
CA SER A 136 15.78 -14.80 14.07
C SER A 136 16.21 -14.01 15.31
N LEU A 137 17.34 -14.36 15.93
CA LEU A 137 17.95 -13.58 17.02
C LEU A 137 18.42 -12.21 16.52
N GLY A 138 19.12 -12.16 15.38
CA GLY A 138 19.55 -10.93 14.76
C GLY A 138 18.39 -9.99 14.46
N VAL A 139 17.30 -10.51 13.87
CA VAL A 139 16.07 -9.78 13.66
C VAL A 139 15.45 -9.31 14.98
N GLY A 140 15.31 -10.21 15.97
CA GLY A 140 14.77 -9.86 17.29
C GLY A 140 15.53 -8.73 17.97
N TYR A 141 16.86 -8.76 17.94
CA TYR A 141 17.69 -7.72 18.51
C TYR A 141 17.61 -6.40 17.70
N LEU A 142 17.54 -6.46 16.37
CA LEU A 142 17.39 -5.25 15.55
C LEU A 142 16.05 -4.57 15.83
N ARG A 143 14.96 -5.34 15.93
CA ARG A 143 13.63 -4.85 16.31
C ARG A 143 13.57 -4.32 17.75
N LEU A 144 14.34 -4.93 18.66
CA LEU A 144 14.50 -4.36 20.01
C LEU A 144 15.16 -2.98 19.96
N GLY A 145 16.23 -2.84 19.15
CA GLY A 145 16.86 -1.54 18.92
C GLY A 145 15.92 -0.51 18.32
N GLU A 146 15.10 -0.92 17.37
CA GLU A 146 14.04 -0.09 16.77
C GLU A 146 13.02 0.36 17.84
N THR A 147 12.50 -0.56 18.63
CA THR A 147 11.52 -0.23 19.68
C THR A 147 12.07 0.76 20.69
N GLU A 148 13.33 0.56 21.15
CA GLU A 148 13.98 1.40 22.15
C GLU A 148 14.40 2.80 21.62
N ASN A 149 14.58 2.96 20.30
CA ASN A 149 15.07 4.22 19.71
C ASN A 149 14.04 4.86 18.76
N CYS A 150 13.42 4.09 17.86
CA CYS A 150 12.50 4.65 16.86
C CYS A 150 11.06 4.74 17.36
N CYS A 151 10.55 3.72 18.11
CA CYS A 151 9.18 3.79 18.61
C CYS A 151 9.04 4.63 19.89
N GLN A 152 9.99 4.48 20.85
CA GLN A 152 9.94 5.21 22.13
C GLN A 152 10.52 6.63 22.05
N LYS A 153 11.32 6.93 21.04
CA LYS A 153 11.98 8.22 20.82
C LYS A 153 11.83 8.68 19.36
N TYR A 154 10.62 8.49 18.82
CA TYR A 154 10.33 8.80 17.44
C TYR A 154 10.67 10.25 17.09
N ASN A 155 11.30 10.45 15.92
CA ASN A 155 11.66 11.75 15.36
C ASN A 155 11.62 11.70 13.82
N ALA A 156 11.77 12.84 13.18
CA ALA A 156 11.65 12.98 11.72
C ALA A 156 12.67 12.15 10.90
N ASP A 157 13.81 11.76 11.48
CA ASP A 157 14.86 10.95 10.81
C ASP A 157 14.78 9.46 11.21
N SER A 158 13.84 9.07 12.09
CA SER A 158 13.73 7.68 12.56
C SER A 158 13.48 6.72 11.40
N CYS A 159 14.31 5.66 11.33
CA CYS A 159 14.18 4.57 10.34
C CYS A 159 14.29 4.98 8.86
N ILE A 160 14.82 6.15 8.52
CA ILE A 160 15.03 6.59 7.13
C ILE A 160 16.45 6.23 6.66
N VAL A 161 16.55 5.44 5.59
CA VAL A 161 17.83 5.01 4.98
C VAL A 161 18.33 6.06 3.98
N PRO A 162 19.65 6.38 4.00
CA PRO A 162 20.68 5.94 4.96
C PRO A 162 20.45 6.55 6.34
N ILE A 163 20.51 5.71 7.40
CA ILE A 163 20.26 6.16 8.78
C ILE A 163 21.41 7.08 9.22
N GLN A 164 21.08 8.32 9.56
CA GLN A 164 22.04 9.36 9.95
C GLN A 164 21.37 10.39 10.86
N GLY A 165 22.14 11.34 11.38
CA GLY A 165 21.60 12.41 12.22
C GLY A 165 20.88 11.87 13.45
N ASP A 166 19.66 12.34 13.68
CA ASP A 166 18.84 11.95 14.84
C ASP A 166 18.23 10.54 14.72
N GLY A 167 18.35 9.90 13.55
CA GLY A 167 17.97 8.49 13.34
C GLY A 167 18.98 7.50 13.94
N ILE A 168 20.20 7.94 14.36
CA ILE A 168 21.20 7.08 14.98
C ILE A 168 20.75 6.66 16.38
N HIS A 169 20.82 5.35 16.66
CA HIS A 169 20.37 4.77 17.92
C HIS A 169 21.21 5.24 19.12
N THR A 170 20.55 5.81 20.12
CA THR A 170 21.19 6.19 21.40
C THR A 170 21.35 4.97 22.31
N ASN A 171 20.36 4.05 22.34
CA ASN A 171 20.49 2.73 22.96
C ASN A 171 21.03 1.73 21.93
N LYS A 172 22.34 1.45 22.05
CA LYS A 172 23.08 0.63 21.07
C LYS A 172 22.99 -0.87 21.30
N ARG A 173 22.35 -1.31 22.41
CA ARG A 173 22.31 -2.74 22.83
C ARG A 173 21.76 -3.64 21.73
N GLY A 174 20.59 -3.29 21.19
CA GLY A 174 19.92 -4.06 20.14
C GLY A 174 20.78 -4.17 18.89
N SER A 175 21.27 -3.05 18.37
CA SER A 175 22.12 -2.99 17.17
C SER A 175 23.41 -3.79 17.31
N LEU A 176 24.13 -3.67 18.43
CA LEU A 176 25.37 -4.42 18.69
C LEU A 176 25.13 -5.94 18.73
N LYS A 177 24.03 -6.39 19.37
CA LYS A 177 23.68 -7.80 19.42
C LYS A 177 23.20 -8.34 18.06
N ALA A 178 22.48 -7.55 17.30
CA ALA A 178 22.08 -7.90 15.92
C ALA A 178 23.31 -8.10 15.03
N ILE A 179 24.29 -7.17 15.10
CA ILE A 179 25.58 -7.28 14.39
C ILE A 179 26.27 -8.58 14.76
N GLN A 180 26.37 -8.92 16.05
CA GLN A 180 26.99 -10.17 16.49
C GLN A 180 26.31 -11.39 15.83
N CYS A 181 24.98 -11.49 15.91
CA CYS A 181 24.23 -12.62 15.37
C CYS A 181 24.37 -12.76 13.85
N PHE A 182 24.26 -11.64 13.11
CA PHE A 182 24.38 -11.65 11.66
C PHE A 182 25.83 -11.94 11.21
N SER A 183 26.85 -11.42 11.90
CA SER A 183 28.24 -11.73 11.59
C SER A 183 28.57 -13.20 11.81
N GLU A 184 28.18 -13.78 12.94
CA GLU A 184 28.38 -15.20 13.22
C GLU A 184 27.69 -16.09 12.15
N LEU A 185 26.50 -15.70 11.69
CA LEU A 185 25.78 -16.41 10.61
C LEU A 185 26.52 -16.31 9.27
N LEU A 186 26.99 -15.11 8.93
CA LEU A 186 27.62 -14.84 7.63
C LEU A 186 29.05 -15.39 7.54
N ASP A 187 29.74 -15.58 8.67
CA ASP A 187 31.10 -16.09 8.74
C ASP A 187 31.18 -17.62 8.72
N GLU A 188 30.06 -18.33 8.93
CA GLU A 188 30.03 -19.79 8.79
C GLU A 188 30.19 -20.20 7.32
N GLU A 189 30.98 -21.27 7.09
CA GLU A 189 31.12 -21.88 5.76
C GLU A 189 29.82 -22.57 5.33
N ILE A 190 29.45 -22.44 4.05
CA ILE A 190 28.28 -23.10 3.46
C ILE A 190 28.71 -24.50 3.02
N ALA A 191 28.10 -25.54 3.58
CA ALA A 191 28.19 -26.88 3.01
C ALA A 191 27.37 -26.97 1.72
N ASP A 192 27.93 -27.56 0.67
CA ASP A 192 27.46 -27.51 -0.74
C ASP A 192 26.02 -27.98 -1.06
N GLU A 193 25.27 -28.53 -0.09
CA GLU A 193 24.05 -29.28 -0.39
C GLU A 193 22.69 -28.62 -0.04
N ASP A 194 22.67 -27.40 0.60
CA ASP A 194 21.41 -26.76 1.01
C ASP A 194 21.31 -25.29 0.56
N ILE A 195 21.28 -25.11 -0.73
CA ILE A 195 21.65 -23.82 -1.31
C ILE A 195 20.58 -22.76 -1.12
N MET A 196 19.29 -23.01 -1.39
CA MET A 196 18.30 -21.94 -1.57
C MET A 196 17.83 -21.24 -0.29
N GLU A 197 17.43 -21.97 0.74
CA GLU A 197 16.95 -21.36 2.00
C GLU A 197 18.10 -20.67 2.74
N THR A 198 19.24 -21.36 2.84
CA THR A 198 20.45 -20.81 3.47
C THR A 198 20.92 -19.54 2.79
N LEU A 199 20.93 -19.52 1.46
CA LEU A 199 21.35 -18.35 0.68
C LEU A 199 20.37 -17.16 0.83
N ARG A 200 19.05 -17.42 0.84
CA ARG A 200 18.04 -16.38 1.12
C ARG A 200 18.24 -15.75 2.49
N ILE A 201 18.42 -16.58 3.52
CA ILE A 201 18.69 -16.13 4.89
C ILE A 201 19.99 -15.30 4.94
N ARG A 202 21.04 -15.72 4.26
CA ARG A 202 22.33 -14.99 4.24
C ARG A 202 22.25 -13.67 3.49
N LEU A 203 21.54 -13.59 2.36
CA LEU A 203 21.32 -12.31 1.68
C LEU A 203 20.54 -11.34 2.57
N ALA A 204 19.47 -11.82 3.21
CA ALA A 204 18.72 -10.99 4.16
C ALA A 204 19.57 -10.57 5.36
N ALA A 205 20.38 -11.48 5.92
CA ALA A 205 21.31 -11.16 7.02
C ALA A 205 22.36 -10.14 6.60
N ARG A 206 22.91 -10.22 5.37
CA ARG A 206 23.86 -9.23 4.85
C ARG A 206 23.22 -7.84 4.76
N TRP A 207 21.98 -7.76 4.26
CA TRP A 207 21.23 -6.51 4.23
C TRP A 207 21.06 -5.95 5.64
N LEU A 208 20.51 -6.74 6.57
CA LEU A 208 20.21 -6.33 7.94
C LEU A 208 21.47 -6.00 8.75
N LEU A 209 22.60 -6.65 8.46
CA LEU A 209 23.89 -6.31 9.04
C LEU A 209 24.31 -4.88 8.71
N ASN A 210 24.18 -4.49 7.43
CA ASN A 210 24.53 -3.13 7.02
C ASN A 210 23.59 -2.10 7.64
N ILE A 211 22.29 -2.39 7.72
CA ILE A 211 21.32 -1.54 8.45
C ILE A 211 21.72 -1.42 9.94
N ALA A 212 22.08 -2.52 10.60
CA ALA A 212 22.49 -2.49 12.00
C ALA A 212 23.75 -1.63 12.24
N TYR A 213 24.71 -1.60 11.31
CA TYR A 213 25.84 -0.69 11.36
C TYR A 213 25.44 0.77 11.12
N MET A 214 24.46 1.03 10.24
CA MET A 214 23.92 2.38 10.04
C MET A 214 23.28 2.91 11.32
N THR A 215 22.51 2.09 12.04
CA THR A 215 21.90 2.52 13.31
C THR A 215 22.92 2.90 14.38
N LEU A 216 24.19 2.47 14.25
CA LEU A 216 25.29 2.89 15.14
C LEU A 216 26.04 4.13 14.66
N GLY A 217 25.71 4.65 13.47
CA GLY A 217 26.49 5.70 12.79
C GLY A 217 27.87 5.20 12.34
N ASN A 218 28.02 3.91 12.05
CA ASN A 218 29.29 3.26 11.75
C ASN A 218 29.29 2.53 10.40
N PHE A 219 28.55 3.08 9.44
CA PHE A 219 28.48 2.61 8.05
C PHE A 219 29.11 3.67 7.13
N PRO A 220 29.88 3.26 6.10
CA PRO A 220 30.26 1.89 5.74
C PRO A 220 31.46 1.33 6.48
N GLU A 221 32.25 2.15 7.17
CA GLU A 221 33.61 1.84 7.67
C GLU A 221 33.62 0.70 8.70
N GLY A 222 32.54 0.55 9.48
CA GLY A 222 32.43 -0.51 10.50
C GLY A 222 32.09 -1.88 9.95
N VAL A 223 31.54 -1.95 8.75
CA VAL A 223 31.10 -3.22 8.15
C VAL A 223 32.30 -3.98 7.60
N PRO A 224 32.50 -5.28 7.95
CA PRO A 224 33.54 -6.09 7.35
C PRO A 224 33.46 -6.08 5.82
N GLU A 225 34.56 -5.85 5.12
CA GLU A 225 34.61 -5.63 3.65
C GLU A 225 33.85 -6.72 2.87
N ARG A 226 34.00 -7.99 3.26
CA ARG A 226 33.30 -9.13 2.63
C ARG A 226 31.77 -9.09 2.74
N HIS A 227 31.22 -8.33 3.68
CA HIS A 227 29.79 -8.20 3.95
C HIS A 227 29.24 -6.82 3.62
N GLN A 228 30.13 -5.89 3.29
CA GLN A 228 29.78 -4.51 2.98
C GLN A 228 28.90 -4.46 1.71
N ILE A 229 27.84 -3.66 1.76
CA ILE A 229 27.08 -3.24 0.61
C ILE A 229 27.70 -1.93 0.14
N ALA A 230 27.95 -1.80 -1.17
CA ALA A 230 28.60 -0.60 -1.72
C ALA A 230 27.81 0.66 -1.34
N ASP A 231 28.51 1.72 -0.94
CA ASP A 231 27.89 3.00 -0.55
C ASP A 231 27.04 3.62 -1.68
N THR A 232 27.40 3.35 -2.94
CA THR A 232 26.61 3.75 -4.12
C THR A 232 25.19 3.20 -4.12
N TYR A 233 24.96 2.11 -3.39
CA TYR A 233 23.63 1.51 -3.19
C TYR A 233 22.67 2.44 -2.43
N PHE A 234 23.20 3.23 -1.52
CA PHE A 234 22.46 4.15 -0.67
C PHE A 234 22.52 5.60 -1.20
N LYS A 235 22.71 5.75 -2.53
CA LYS A 235 22.73 7.05 -3.22
C LYS A 235 21.75 7.02 -4.39
N SER A 236 21.01 8.10 -4.54
CA SER A 236 20.17 8.27 -5.74
C SER A 236 21.03 8.61 -6.96
N PRO A 237 20.66 8.16 -8.17
CA PRO A 237 21.41 8.43 -9.41
C PRO A 237 21.46 9.90 -9.78
N ILE A 238 20.49 10.68 -9.31
CA ILE A 238 20.35 12.11 -9.54
C ILE A 238 20.20 12.85 -8.21
N PRO A 239 20.63 14.11 -8.09
CA PRO A 239 20.34 14.94 -6.91
C PRO A 239 18.85 15.26 -6.86
N PHE A 240 18.29 15.27 -5.64
CA PHE A 240 16.92 15.63 -5.38
C PHE A 240 16.81 16.30 -4.00
N PRO A 241 15.95 17.30 -3.80
CA PRO A 241 15.73 17.92 -2.49
C PRO A 241 15.19 16.91 -1.49
N LYS A 242 15.62 17.02 -0.22
CA LYS A 242 15.11 16.17 0.85
C LYS A 242 13.75 16.67 1.32
N PHE A 243 12.76 15.81 1.31
CA PHE A 243 11.46 15.99 1.94
C PHE A 243 11.58 15.67 3.42
N ARG A 244 11.02 16.51 4.27
CA ARG A 244 11.05 16.33 5.71
C ARG A 244 9.79 15.61 6.17
N ASN A 245 9.94 14.63 7.07
CA ASN A 245 8.78 14.04 7.74
C ASN A 245 8.28 15.00 8.84
N ILE A 246 7.09 15.56 8.64
CA ILE A 246 6.44 16.50 9.55
C ILE A 246 5.27 15.88 10.33
N GLY A 247 5.01 14.59 10.18
CA GLY A 247 3.88 13.90 10.82
C GLY A 247 3.77 14.14 12.32
N ILE A 248 4.93 14.13 13.03
CA ILE A 248 5.01 14.45 14.48
C ILE A 248 4.59 15.89 14.75
N ASP A 249 5.14 16.83 13.99
CA ASP A 249 4.90 18.26 14.19
C ASP A 249 3.41 18.60 13.99
N MET A 250 2.76 17.85 13.09
CA MET A 250 1.33 17.97 12.76
C MET A 250 0.41 17.15 13.67
N LYS A 251 0.95 16.25 14.50
CA LYS A 251 0.18 15.26 15.30
C LYS A 251 -0.68 14.33 14.46
N LEU A 252 -0.22 14.03 13.26
CA LEU A 252 -0.83 13.10 12.30
C LEU A 252 -0.08 11.77 12.25
N ASP A 253 0.87 11.57 13.14
CA ASP A 253 1.72 10.39 13.30
C ASP A 253 0.99 9.30 14.11
N THR A 254 -0.13 8.79 13.61
CA THR A 254 -0.88 7.74 14.30
C THR A 254 -0.06 6.45 14.41
N PHE A 255 0.01 5.85 15.60
CA PHE A 255 0.75 4.60 15.84
C PHE A 255 -0.16 3.40 15.64
N ASN A 256 -0.10 2.77 14.45
CA ASN A 256 -1.03 1.72 14.02
C ASN A 256 -0.34 0.52 13.37
N LEU A 257 -1.13 -0.54 13.13
CA LEU A 257 -0.86 -1.52 12.08
C LEU A 257 -1.16 -0.88 10.71
N ASN A 258 -0.86 -1.61 9.64
CA ASN A 258 -1.20 -1.23 8.27
C ASN A 258 -2.67 -0.82 8.10
N GLY A 259 -2.95 -0.02 7.09
CA GLY A 259 -4.29 0.44 6.75
C GLY A 259 -4.32 1.30 5.49
N GLY A 260 -5.45 1.92 5.23
CA GLY A 260 -5.65 2.84 4.11
C GLY A 260 -5.58 4.31 4.53
N VAL A 261 -5.33 5.18 3.57
CA VAL A 261 -5.47 6.63 3.70
C VAL A 261 -6.21 7.20 2.50
N ILE A 262 -7.11 8.11 2.74
CA ILE A 262 -7.70 8.98 1.71
C ILE A 262 -7.57 10.43 2.17
N VAL A 263 -7.25 11.30 1.24
CA VAL A 263 -7.16 12.74 1.47
C VAL A 263 -8.10 13.42 0.49
N ASP A 264 -9.08 14.14 0.99
CA ASP A 264 -9.99 14.93 0.15
C ASP A 264 -10.70 16.00 0.99
N ASP A 265 -11.49 16.84 0.34
CA ASP A 265 -12.31 17.90 0.95
C ASP A 265 -13.68 17.30 1.33
N PHE A 266 -13.86 16.84 2.57
CA PHE A 266 -15.07 16.15 3.01
C PHE A 266 -16.18 17.08 3.49
N ASP A 267 -15.90 18.34 3.75
CA ASP A 267 -16.92 19.31 4.18
C ASP A 267 -17.15 20.46 3.17
N ASN A 268 -16.47 20.39 2.01
CA ASN A 268 -16.57 21.36 0.90
C ASN A 268 -16.09 22.77 1.28
N ASP A 269 -15.14 22.91 2.20
CA ASP A 269 -14.56 24.20 2.59
C ASP A 269 -13.35 24.61 1.74
N GLY A 270 -12.87 23.71 0.87
CA GLY A 270 -11.75 23.91 -0.04
C GLY A 270 -10.41 23.41 0.50
N TYR A 271 -10.32 23.03 1.78
CA TYR A 271 -9.13 22.48 2.40
C TYR A 271 -9.22 20.97 2.48
N LEU A 272 -8.08 20.31 2.43
CA LEU A 272 -8.03 18.85 2.40
C LEU A 272 -8.02 18.27 3.82
N ASP A 273 -8.94 17.38 4.07
CA ASP A 273 -9.03 16.55 5.26
C ASP A 273 -8.37 15.17 5.04
N ILE A 274 -8.18 14.41 6.11
CA ILE A 274 -7.53 13.11 6.06
C ILE A 274 -8.38 12.04 6.76
N PHE A 275 -8.68 10.93 6.05
CA PHE A 275 -9.17 9.70 6.66
C PHE A 275 -8.07 8.66 6.68
N THR A 276 -7.88 8.00 7.83
CA THR A 276 -7.02 6.82 7.95
C THR A 276 -7.78 5.65 8.55
N SER A 277 -7.43 4.46 8.13
CA SER A 277 -7.91 3.23 8.75
C SER A 277 -6.77 2.40 9.32
N THR A 278 -7.09 1.31 9.97
CA THR A 278 -6.12 0.34 10.42
C THR A 278 -6.68 -1.07 10.27
N TRP A 279 -5.84 -1.99 9.85
CA TRP A 279 -6.19 -3.41 9.75
C TRP A 279 -6.45 -4.07 11.10
N ASP A 280 -5.96 -3.44 12.19
CA ASP A 280 -6.25 -3.86 13.55
C ASP A 280 -7.74 -3.69 13.86
N LEU A 281 -8.46 -4.80 14.04
CA LEU A 281 -9.86 -4.76 14.48
C LEU A 281 -10.09 -4.06 15.84
N ASN A 282 -9.01 -3.93 16.64
CA ASN A 282 -9.04 -3.17 17.90
C ASN A 282 -8.69 -1.69 17.69
N GLY A 283 -8.26 -1.33 16.49
CA GLY A 283 -7.93 0.05 16.14
C GLY A 283 -9.16 0.87 15.78
N GLN A 284 -8.93 2.10 15.37
CA GLN A 284 -9.94 3.10 15.10
C GLN A 284 -9.71 3.70 13.71
N THR A 285 -10.75 3.77 12.88
CA THR A 285 -10.78 4.65 11.70
C THR A 285 -10.79 6.08 12.17
N ARG A 286 -9.92 6.93 11.62
CA ARG A 286 -9.77 8.31 12.03
C ARG A 286 -10.14 9.28 10.93
N TYR A 287 -10.70 10.41 11.36
CA TYR A 287 -10.99 11.57 10.55
C TYR A 287 -10.29 12.80 11.14
N PHE A 288 -9.30 13.30 10.42
CA PHE A 288 -8.58 14.52 10.77
C PHE A 288 -9.07 15.65 9.87
N HIS A 289 -9.72 16.62 10.47
CA HIS A 289 -10.22 17.82 9.81
C HIS A 289 -9.15 18.90 9.77
N ASN A 290 -8.99 19.56 8.64
CA ASN A 290 -8.07 20.67 8.46
C ASN A 290 -8.68 21.96 9.09
N ASP A 291 -8.04 22.50 10.12
CA ASP A 291 -8.55 23.66 10.85
C ASP A 291 -8.21 24.99 10.14
N GLN A 292 -7.69 24.99 8.92
CA GLN A 292 -7.37 26.15 8.06
C GLN A 292 -6.31 27.11 8.66
N ASP A 293 -5.56 26.66 9.64
CA ASP A 293 -4.51 27.42 10.31
C ASP A 293 -3.13 26.74 10.28
N GLY A 294 -3.04 25.60 9.56
CA GLY A 294 -1.87 24.74 9.46
C GLY A 294 -1.86 23.63 10.51
N THR A 295 -2.97 23.38 11.19
CA THR A 295 -3.18 22.29 12.13
C THR A 295 -4.37 21.42 11.72
N PHE A 296 -4.44 20.21 12.30
CA PHE A 296 -5.54 19.28 12.09
C PHE A 296 -6.13 18.85 13.43
N SER A 297 -7.47 18.73 13.48
CA SER A 297 -8.22 18.22 14.63
C SER A 297 -8.70 16.80 14.39
N ASP A 298 -8.41 15.86 15.29
CA ASP A 298 -9.03 14.53 15.28
C ASP A 298 -10.51 14.65 15.67
N ARG A 299 -11.39 14.48 14.68
CA ARG A 299 -12.85 14.55 14.85
C ARG A 299 -13.52 13.17 14.77
N SER A 300 -12.77 12.09 14.86
CA SER A 300 -13.28 10.72 14.68
C SER A 300 -14.49 10.40 15.56
N ASP A 301 -14.43 10.77 16.84
CA ASP A 301 -15.55 10.54 17.77
C ASP A 301 -16.78 11.38 17.42
N ALA A 302 -16.57 12.67 17.13
CA ALA A 302 -17.63 13.60 16.75
C ALA A 302 -18.25 13.22 15.40
N ALA A 303 -17.45 12.66 14.49
CA ALA A 303 -17.89 12.19 13.19
C ALA A 303 -18.67 10.85 13.23
N GLY A 304 -18.78 10.22 14.41
CA GLY A 304 -19.51 8.96 14.57
C GLY A 304 -18.73 7.70 14.15
N LEU A 305 -17.39 7.76 14.09
CA LEU A 305 -16.55 6.67 13.59
C LEU A 305 -16.13 5.65 14.64
N ASN A 306 -16.66 5.74 15.87
CA ASN A 306 -16.34 4.82 16.97
C ASN A 306 -16.72 3.38 16.64
N GLY A 307 -15.73 2.47 16.76
CA GLY A 307 -15.92 1.03 16.54
C GLY A 307 -15.67 0.55 15.11
N PHE A 308 -15.42 1.46 14.15
CA PHE A 308 -15.07 1.10 12.79
C PHE A 308 -13.56 0.80 12.66
N GLY A 309 -13.14 -0.37 13.15
CA GLY A 309 -11.78 -0.87 12.98
C GLY A 309 -11.66 -1.87 11.83
N GLY A 310 -10.46 -2.41 11.61
CA GLY A 310 -10.17 -3.50 10.69
C GLY A 310 -10.13 -3.13 9.20
N GLY A 311 -10.17 -1.85 8.84
CA GLY A 311 -10.09 -1.38 7.46
C GLY A 311 -8.68 -1.49 6.89
N LEU A 312 -8.50 -2.27 5.83
CA LEU A 312 -7.23 -2.38 5.12
C LEU A 312 -7.12 -1.34 4.01
N HIS A 313 -8.22 -1.03 3.35
CA HIS A 313 -8.28 -0.10 2.25
C HIS A 313 -9.46 0.87 2.44
N LEU A 314 -9.28 2.11 2.01
CA LEU A 314 -10.31 3.16 1.96
C LEU A 314 -10.44 3.69 0.54
N ILE A 315 -11.66 3.97 0.11
CA ILE A 315 -11.94 4.69 -1.13
C ILE A 315 -13.03 5.74 -0.89
N GLN A 316 -12.94 6.89 -1.57
CA GLN A 316 -13.95 7.94 -1.53
C GLN A 316 -14.69 8.09 -2.86
N GLY A 317 -15.93 8.58 -2.78
CA GLY A 317 -16.77 8.91 -3.93
C GLY A 317 -18.14 9.37 -3.46
N ASP A 318 -18.76 10.28 -4.18
CA ASP A 318 -20.14 10.73 -3.93
C ASP A 318 -21.10 9.75 -4.62
N TYR A 319 -21.45 8.65 -3.93
CA TYR A 319 -22.24 7.56 -4.52
C TYR A 319 -23.71 7.93 -4.73
N ASN A 320 -24.21 8.92 -3.98
CA ASN A 320 -25.62 9.34 -4.01
C ASN A 320 -25.83 10.68 -4.72
N ASN A 321 -24.76 11.26 -5.29
CA ASN A 321 -24.74 12.54 -6.01
C ASN A 321 -25.28 13.73 -5.19
N ASP A 322 -25.12 13.72 -3.84
CA ASP A 322 -25.58 14.81 -2.97
C ASP A 322 -24.57 15.96 -2.82
N GLY A 323 -23.35 15.79 -3.32
CA GLY A 323 -22.28 16.77 -3.32
C GLY A 323 -21.29 16.64 -2.17
N TYR A 324 -21.41 15.63 -1.33
CA TYR A 324 -20.47 15.30 -0.27
C TYR A 324 -19.80 13.95 -0.55
N LEU A 325 -18.51 13.87 -0.34
CA LEU A 325 -17.76 12.64 -0.56
C LEU A 325 -18.04 11.64 0.56
N ASP A 326 -18.45 10.44 0.17
CA ASP A 326 -18.67 9.30 1.05
C ASP A 326 -17.41 8.44 1.15
N VAL A 327 -17.34 7.58 2.16
CA VAL A 327 -16.18 6.73 2.43
C VAL A 327 -16.58 5.26 2.42
N PHE A 328 -15.88 4.44 1.66
CA PHE A 328 -16.06 3.00 1.71
C PHE A 328 -14.84 2.31 2.35
N ILE A 329 -15.09 1.56 3.43
CA ILE A 329 -14.06 0.83 4.18
C ILE A 329 -14.10 -0.64 3.76
N LEU A 330 -12.96 -1.15 3.27
CA LEU A 330 -12.81 -2.53 2.81
C LEU A 330 -12.07 -3.35 3.88
N ARG A 331 -12.59 -4.56 4.17
CA ARG A 331 -12.11 -5.41 5.28
C ARG A 331 -11.95 -6.86 4.88
N GLY A 332 -11.17 -7.59 5.67
CA GLY A 332 -11.12 -9.04 5.68
C GLY A 332 -9.97 -9.68 4.92
N ALA A 333 -9.29 -8.98 4.01
CA ALA A 333 -8.15 -9.51 3.28
C ALA A 333 -7.06 -10.05 4.23
N TRP A 334 -6.32 -11.06 3.80
CA TRP A 334 -5.25 -11.76 4.52
C TRP A 334 -5.72 -12.61 5.72
N HIS A 335 -7.01 -12.61 6.05
CA HIS A 335 -7.55 -13.41 7.16
C HIS A 335 -8.05 -14.79 6.75
N GLY A 336 -8.02 -15.13 5.46
CA GLY A 336 -8.51 -16.41 4.94
C GLY A 336 -9.95 -16.68 5.41
N ASN A 337 -10.19 -17.84 6.02
CA ASN A 337 -11.53 -18.23 6.51
C ASN A 337 -12.12 -17.26 7.58
N ASN A 338 -11.28 -16.48 8.24
CA ASN A 338 -11.71 -15.49 9.23
C ASN A 338 -11.95 -14.10 8.61
N GLY A 339 -11.79 -13.97 7.29
CA GLY A 339 -11.89 -12.70 6.58
C GLY A 339 -13.31 -12.28 6.18
N ASN A 340 -14.35 -13.02 6.55
CA ASN A 340 -15.74 -12.65 6.30
C ASN A 340 -16.19 -11.50 7.21
N ILE A 341 -15.52 -10.36 7.07
CA ILE A 341 -15.76 -9.14 7.86
C ILE A 341 -16.57 -8.18 7.00
N PRO A 342 -17.66 -7.56 7.53
CA PRO A 342 -18.44 -6.63 6.73
C PRO A 342 -17.61 -5.40 6.33
N ASN A 343 -17.70 -5.01 5.07
CA ASN A 343 -17.29 -3.68 4.60
C ASN A 343 -18.25 -2.62 5.16
N SER A 344 -17.92 -1.34 5.04
CA SER A 344 -18.78 -0.24 5.48
C SER A 344 -18.86 0.87 4.44
N LEU A 345 -20.06 1.22 4.00
CA LEU A 345 -20.34 2.43 3.25
C LEU A 345 -20.77 3.52 4.25
N LEU A 346 -19.88 4.45 4.51
CA LEU A 346 -20.10 5.60 5.39
C LEU A 346 -20.60 6.77 4.56
N ARG A 347 -21.90 7.05 4.61
CA ARG A 347 -22.50 8.23 3.98
C ARG A 347 -22.11 9.47 4.76
N ASN A 348 -21.58 10.47 4.08
CA ASN A 348 -21.35 11.80 4.62
C ASN A 348 -22.68 12.55 4.77
N ASN A 349 -22.96 13.06 5.95
CA ASN A 349 -24.21 13.78 6.23
C ASN A 349 -24.12 15.30 5.94
N GLY A 350 -23.00 15.79 5.39
CA GLY A 350 -22.77 17.20 5.09
C GLY A 350 -22.66 18.13 6.31
N ASN A 351 -22.47 17.57 7.49
CA ASN A 351 -22.38 18.32 8.76
C ASN A 351 -21.19 17.86 9.62
N GLY A 352 -20.19 17.24 9.01
CA GLY A 352 -19.01 16.68 9.68
C GLY A 352 -19.25 15.34 10.38
N THR A 353 -20.39 14.69 10.13
CA THR A 353 -20.69 13.35 10.66
C THR A 353 -20.93 12.33 9.53
N PHE A 354 -20.71 11.06 9.83
CA PHE A 354 -20.91 9.96 8.88
C PHE A 354 -21.85 8.91 9.46
N THR A 355 -22.63 8.27 8.59
CA THR A 355 -23.55 7.19 8.96
C THR A 355 -23.28 5.97 8.10
N ASP A 356 -23.07 4.80 8.74
CA ASP A 356 -22.96 3.54 7.98
C ASP A 356 -24.33 3.15 7.41
N VAL A 357 -24.40 3.10 6.09
CA VAL A 357 -25.60 2.77 5.32
C VAL A 357 -25.45 1.45 4.54
N THR A 358 -24.46 0.64 4.88
CA THR A 358 -24.10 -0.60 4.16
C THR A 358 -25.31 -1.55 3.99
N ILE A 359 -26.10 -1.71 5.05
CA ILE A 359 -27.27 -2.59 5.04
C ILE A 359 -28.37 -1.99 4.16
N GLU A 360 -28.69 -0.72 4.37
CA GLU A 360 -29.71 0.03 3.64
C GLU A 360 -29.35 0.12 2.15
N ALA A 361 -28.07 0.29 1.83
CA ALA A 361 -27.57 0.31 0.47
C ALA A 361 -27.57 -1.07 -0.22
N GLY A 362 -27.84 -2.16 0.52
CA GLY A 362 -27.86 -3.52 -0.02
C GLY A 362 -26.48 -4.18 -0.18
N LEU A 363 -25.42 -3.55 0.34
CA LEU A 363 -24.04 -4.06 0.27
C LEU A 363 -23.70 -5.04 1.41
N GLY A 364 -24.55 -5.15 2.42
CA GLY A 364 -24.33 -5.97 3.61
C GLY A 364 -24.89 -7.40 3.53
N LYS A 365 -25.23 -7.93 2.35
CA LYS A 365 -25.85 -9.27 2.20
C LYS A 365 -24.84 -10.41 2.36
N THR A 366 -23.61 -10.22 1.90
CA THR A 366 -22.54 -11.21 1.95
C THR A 366 -21.25 -10.51 2.35
N HIS A 367 -20.39 -11.22 3.10
CA HIS A 367 -19.12 -10.72 3.56
C HIS A 367 -18.03 -11.67 3.09
N PHE A 368 -17.01 -11.12 2.44
CA PHE A 368 -15.86 -11.85 1.93
C PHE A 368 -14.55 -11.20 2.41
N PRO A 369 -13.43 -11.92 2.34
CA PRO A 369 -12.11 -11.30 2.53
C PRO A 369 -11.84 -10.28 1.43
N THR A 370 -12.21 -9.01 1.68
CA THR A 370 -12.12 -7.95 0.68
C THR A 370 -10.75 -7.29 0.71
N GLN A 371 -10.07 -7.30 -0.45
CA GLN A 371 -8.74 -6.71 -0.63
C GLN A 371 -8.80 -5.30 -1.20
N THR A 372 -9.64 -5.07 -2.20
CA THR A 372 -9.67 -3.82 -2.96
C THR A 372 -11.07 -3.51 -3.47
N GLY A 373 -11.31 -2.24 -3.77
CA GLY A 373 -12.50 -1.75 -4.45
C GLY A 373 -12.19 -0.54 -5.32
N ALA A 374 -13.01 -0.28 -6.31
CA ALA A 374 -12.85 0.87 -7.19
C ALA A 374 -14.21 1.37 -7.69
N TRP A 375 -14.42 2.69 -7.63
CA TRP A 375 -15.59 3.36 -8.15
C TRP A 375 -15.45 3.66 -9.64
N ALA A 376 -16.52 3.46 -10.40
CA ALA A 376 -16.66 3.97 -11.76
C ALA A 376 -18.15 4.01 -12.14
N ASP A 377 -18.50 4.83 -13.11
CA ASP A 377 -19.81 4.81 -13.80
C ASP A 377 -19.64 3.90 -15.04
N PHE A 378 -19.77 2.57 -14.84
CA PHE A 378 -19.39 1.61 -15.89
C PHE A 378 -20.37 1.55 -17.05
N ASP A 379 -21.62 1.97 -16.86
CA ASP A 379 -22.64 2.00 -17.90
C ASP A 379 -23.04 3.42 -18.35
N ASN A 380 -22.33 4.43 -17.85
CA ASN A 380 -22.51 5.85 -18.16
C ASN A 380 -23.93 6.35 -17.84
N ASP A 381 -24.55 5.86 -16.76
CA ASP A 381 -25.87 6.34 -16.32
C ASP A 381 -25.78 7.56 -15.37
N GLY A 382 -24.57 7.95 -14.93
CA GLY A 382 -24.27 9.12 -14.11
C GLY A 382 -24.22 8.82 -12.62
N ASP A 383 -24.38 7.57 -12.23
CA ASP A 383 -24.26 7.12 -10.85
C ASP A 383 -22.96 6.31 -10.69
N LEU A 384 -22.30 6.42 -9.54
CA LEU A 384 -21.08 5.65 -9.29
C LEU A 384 -21.40 4.21 -8.89
N ASP A 385 -20.87 3.27 -9.66
CA ASP A 385 -20.89 1.84 -9.40
C ASP A 385 -19.64 1.39 -8.67
N LEU A 386 -19.68 0.21 -8.03
CA LEU A 386 -18.61 -0.29 -7.19
C LEU A 386 -18.15 -1.69 -7.58
N TYR A 387 -16.91 -1.83 -8.03
CA TYR A 387 -16.25 -3.13 -8.12
C TYR A 387 -15.58 -3.49 -6.80
N ILE A 388 -15.72 -4.75 -6.36
CA ILE A 388 -15.05 -5.31 -5.17
C ILE A 388 -14.24 -6.53 -5.55
N GLY A 389 -12.94 -6.48 -5.25
CA GLY A 389 -11.99 -7.56 -5.42
C GLY A 389 -11.77 -8.31 -4.10
N ASN A 390 -12.16 -9.58 -4.06
CA ASN A 390 -12.05 -10.45 -2.90
C ASN A 390 -10.88 -11.44 -3.04
N GLU A 391 -10.42 -11.99 -1.91
CA GLU A 391 -9.35 -12.99 -1.86
C GLU A 391 -9.93 -14.40 -1.79
N SER A 392 -9.98 -15.10 -2.93
CA SER A 392 -10.25 -16.52 -2.95
C SER A 392 -8.97 -17.32 -2.79
N GLU A 393 -8.94 -18.20 -1.80
CA GLU A 393 -7.85 -19.14 -1.53
C GLU A 393 -8.36 -20.58 -1.65
N ARG A 394 -7.44 -21.57 -1.49
CA ARG A 394 -7.75 -23.01 -1.63
C ARG A 394 -9.01 -23.47 -0.86
N ASN A 395 -9.25 -22.89 0.33
CA ASN A 395 -10.37 -23.25 1.20
C ASN A 395 -11.34 -22.09 1.44
N VAL A 396 -11.20 -20.99 0.69
CA VAL A 396 -12.03 -19.78 0.80
C VAL A 396 -12.53 -19.42 -0.58
N VAL A 397 -13.83 -19.55 -0.80
CA VAL A 397 -14.48 -19.14 -2.03
C VAL A 397 -15.09 -17.75 -1.81
N ALA A 398 -14.47 -16.74 -2.39
CA ALA A 398 -14.85 -15.34 -2.27
C ALA A 398 -14.90 -14.72 -3.69
N PRO A 399 -16.01 -14.81 -4.40
CA PRO A 399 -16.13 -14.27 -5.75
C PRO A 399 -16.00 -12.74 -5.74
N THR A 400 -15.48 -12.19 -6.82
CA THR A 400 -15.51 -10.75 -7.06
C THR A 400 -16.93 -10.27 -7.28
N GLN A 401 -17.21 -9.01 -6.96
CA GLN A 401 -18.53 -8.41 -7.02
C GLN A 401 -18.51 -7.12 -7.85
N LEU A 402 -19.58 -6.87 -8.58
CA LEU A 402 -19.84 -5.60 -9.27
C LEU A 402 -21.23 -5.11 -8.86
N PHE A 403 -21.25 -4.07 -8.07
CA PHE A 403 -22.46 -3.46 -7.57
C PHE A 403 -22.87 -2.29 -8.46
N LYS A 404 -23.93 -2.48 -9.25
CA LYS A 404 -24.57 -1.40 -9.98
C LYS A 404 -25.37 -0.52 -9.03
N ASN A 405 -25.16 0.77 -9.09
CA ASN A 405 -25.97 1.77 -8.39
C ASN A 405 -27.34 1.90 -9.06
N ASN A 406 -28.40 1.85 -8.28
CA ASN A 406 -29.78 1.92 -8.79
C ASN A 406 -30.31 3.38 -8.84
N GLY A 407 -29.49 4.40 -8.58
CA GLY A 407 -29.86 5.82 -8.58
C GLY A 407 -30.78 6.24 -7.43
N ASN A 408 -30.97 5.38 -6.44
CA ASN A 408 -31.86 5.61 -5.29
C ASN A 408 -31.19 5.35 -3.93
N GLY A 409 -29.84 5.33 -3.92
CA GLY A 409 -29.03 5.04 -2.74
C GLY A 409 -28.86 3.55 -2.43
N THR A 410 -29.31 2.65 -3.34
CA THR A 410 -29.15 1.19 -3.21
C THR A 410 -28.34 0.61 -4.36
N PHE A 411 -27.77 -0.58 -4.15
CA PHE A 411 -26.98 -1.29 -5.13
C PHE A 411 -27.52 -2.69 -5.42
N SER A 412 -27.25 -3.16 -6.64
CA SER A 412 -27.52 -4.53 -7.09
C SER A 412 -26.24 -5.20 -7.54
N ASP A 413 -25.91 -6.38 -7.00
CA ASP A 413 -24.74 -7.16 -7.47
C ASP A 413 -25.07 -7.76 -8.83
N VAL A 414 -24.38 -7.29 -9.86
CA VAL A 414 -24.53 -7.69 -11.26
C VAL A 414 -23.30 -8.43 -11.80
N ALA A 415 -22.35 -8.82 -10.94
CA ALA A 415 -21.08 -9.41 -11.35
C ALA A 415 -21.25 -10.65 -12.24
N GLN A 416 -22.24 -11.49 -11.94
CA GLN A 416 -22.52 -12.72 -12.69
C GLN A 416 -23.03 -12.40 -14.10
N GLU A 417 -23.98 -11.49 -14.21
CA GLU A 417 -24.59 -11.04 -15.46
C GLU A 417 -23.58 -10.25 -16.30
N ALA A 418 -22.77 -9.45 -15.65
CA ALA A 418 -21.71 -8.66 -16.27
C ALA A 418 -20.51 -9.49 -16.74
N GLY A 419 -20.38 -10.75 -16.29
CA GLY A 419 -19.28 -11.64 -16.67
C GLY A 419 -17.95 -11.34 -15.97
N VAL A 420 -17.99 -10.72 -14.77
CA VAL A 420 -16.82 -10.38 -13.95
C VAL A 420 -16.84 -11.06 -12.57
N CYS A 421 -17.69 -12.05 -12.38
CA CYS A 421 -17.79 -12.85 -11.15
C CYS A 421 -16.75 -13.98 -11.17
N ASP A 422 -15.54 -13.68 -10.70
CA ASP A 422 -14.42 -14.63 -10.68
C ASP A 422 -14.02 -15.00 -9.24
N THR A 423 -13.52 -16.22 -9.06
CA THR A 423 -12.92 -16.68 -7.82
C THR A 423 -11.39 -16.61 -7.94
N LEU A 424 -10.82 -15.45 -7.60
CA LEU A 424 -9.42 -15.11 -7.77
C LEU A 424 -8.82 -14.62 -6.45
N PHE A 425 -7.50 -14.69 -6.32
CA PHE A 425 -6.78 -14.04 -5.22
C PHE A 425 -6.45 -12.60 -5.65
N VAL A 426 -7.45 -11.72 -5.60
CA VAL A 426 -7.35 -10.35 -6.09
C VAL A 426 -6.46 -9.51 -5.18
N LYS A 427 -5.65 -8.63 -5.76
CA LYS A 427 -4.75 -7.70 -5.04
C LYS A 427 -4.94 -6.24 -5.38
N GLY A 428 -5.44 -5.93 -6.55
CA GLY A 428 -5.76 -4.56 -6.97
C GLY A 428 -6.77 -4.53 -8.09
N ALA A 429 -7.47 -3.43 -8.23
CA ALA A 429 -8.42 -3.18 -9.30
C ALA A 429 -8.40 -1.70 -9.69
N THR A 430 -8.51 -1.41 -10.97
CA THR A 430 -8.52 -0.03 -11.48
C THR A 430 -9.35 0.07 -12.76
N TRP A 431 -10.05 1.20 -12.91
CA TRP A 431 -10.86 1.50 -14.08
C TRP A 431 -10.16 2.49 -15.01
N GLY A 432 -10.35 2.32 -16.32
CA GLY A 432 -9.85 3.26 -17.33
C GLY A 432 -10.37 2.94 -18.72
N ASP A 433 -10.57 3.95 -19.55
CA ASP A 433 -11.02 3.82 -20.94
C ASP A 433 -9.80 3.58 -21.85
N ILE A 434 -9.49 2.29 -22.15
CA ILE A 434 -8.27 1.88 -22.85
C ILE A 434 -8.33 2.05 -24.37
N ASP A 435 -9.52 2.14 -24.94
CA ASP A 435 -9.72 2.25 -26.40
C ASP A 435 -10.43 3.55 -26.82
N ASN A 436 -10.57 4.51 -25.89
CA ASN A 436 -11.16 5.83 -26.10
C ASN A 436 -12.61 5.77 -26.60
N ASP A 437 -13.36 4.75 -26.15
CA ASP A 437 -14.76 4.55 -26.51
C ASP A 437 -15.74 5.18 -25.52
N HIS A 438 -15.20 5.82 -24.46
CA HIS A 438 -15.90 6.53 -23.39
C HIS A 438 -16.57 5.64 -22.32
N TYR A 439 -16.39 4.33 -22.40
CA TYR A 439 -16.81 3.39 -21.37
C TYR A 439 -15.59 2.89 -20.60
N PRO A 440 -15.60 2.92 -19.27
CA PRO A 440 -14.46 2.44 -18.51
C PRO A 440 -14.33 0.93 -18.60
N ASP A 441 -13.09 0.48 -18.82
CA ASP A 441 -12.65 -0.91 -18.76
C ASP A 441 -12.05 -1.20 -17.40
N LEU A 442 -12.02 -2.47 -16.99
CA LEU A 442 -11.55 -2.88 -15.67
C LEU A 442 -10.30 -3.76 -15.75
N TYR A 443 -9.22 -3.32 -15.11
CA TYR A 443 -8.07 -4.17 -14.86
C TYR A 443 -8.07 -4.70 -13.43
N VAL A 444 -7.76 -6.01 -13.27
CA VAL A 444 -7.69 -6.70 -11.98
C VAL A 444 -6.36 -7.44 -11.86
N SER A 445 -5.57 -7.08 -10.85
CA SER A 445 -4.34 -7.75 -10.51
C SER A 445 -4.59 -8.97 -9.63
N VAL A 446 -3.91 -10.08 -9.93
CA VAL A 446 -4.15 -11.39 -9.31
C VAL A 446 -2.82 -12.00 -8.86
N ALA A 447 -2.66 -12.24 -7.56
CA ALA A 447 -1.47 -12.92 -7.07
C ALA A 447 -1.56 -14.44 -7.30
N GLY A 448 -0.51 -14.99 -7.89
CA GLY A 448 -0.41 -16.43 -8.20
C GLY A 448 -1.23 -16.88 -9.42
N GLY A 449 -1.80 -15.94 -10.18
CA GLY A 449 -2.65 -16.21 -11.33
C GLY A 449 -2.35 -15.35 -12.57
N ASN A 450 -3.25 -15.38 -13.53
CA ASN A 450 -3.27 -14.42 -14.64
C ASN A 450 -4.08 -13.19 -14.21
N ASN A 451 -3.53 -12.00 -14.45
CA ASN A 451 -4.29 -10.77 -14.33
C ASN A 451 -5.43 -10.76 -15.37
N LYS A 452 -6.43 -9.94 -15.09
CA LYS A 452 -7.59 -9.76 -15.95
C LYS A 452 -7.63 -8.36 -16.55
N MET A 453 -8.08 -8.26 -17.79
CA MET A 453 -8.43 -7.02 -18.45
C MET A 453 -9.82 -7.19 -19.06
N TYR A 454 -10.80 -6.67 -18.38
CA TYR A 454 -12.20 -6.74 -18.79
C TYR A 454 -12.53 -5.52 -19.63
N ARG A 455 -12.68 -5.74 -20.94
CA ARG A 455 -13.16 -4.71 -21.84
C ARG A 455 -14.67 -4.59 -21.73
N ASN A 456 -15.16 -3.37 -21.58
CA ASN A 456 -16.57 -3.04 -21.54
C ASN A 456 -17.23 -3.24 -22.92
N ASN A 457 -18.31 -4.02 -23.00
CA ASN A 457 -19.04 -4.25 -24.25
C ASN A 457 -20.14 -3.19 -24.50
N ARG A 458 -20.30 -2.19 -23.61
CA ARG A 458 -21.30 -1.10 -23.67
C ARG A 458 -22.76 -1.58 -23.56
N ASP A 459 -22.97 -2.78 -23.08
CA ASP A 459 -24.28 -3.39 -22.86
C ASP A 459 -24.46 -3.91 -21.44
N GLY A 460 -23.59 -3.45 -20.51
CA GLY A 460 -23.53 -3.88 -19.12
C GLY A 460 -22.74 -5.17 -18.90
N THR A 461 -22.09 -5.71 -19.95
CA THR A 461 -21.25 -6.91 -19.88
C THR A 461 -19.80 -6.61 -20.21
N PHE A 462 -18.90 -7.52 -19.85
CA PHE A 462 -17.46 -7.38 -20.07
C PHE A 462 -16.86 -8.64 -20.70
N ALA A 463 -15.75 -8.45 -21.42
CA ALA A 463 -14.98 -9.53 -22.02
C ALA A 463 -13.54 -9.50 -21.53
N ASP A 464 -13.03 -10.59 -20.94
CA ASP A 464 -11.61 -10.72 -20.57
C ASP A 464 -10.73 -10.79 -21.83
N ILE A 465 -10.00 -9.71 -22.07
CA ILE A 465 -9.08 -9.59 -23.21
C ILE A 465 -7.60 -9.69 -22.80
N ALA A 466 -7.28 -9.83 -21.49
CA ALA A 466 -5.89 -9.83 -21.00
C ALA A 466 -4.95 -10.78 -21.77
N PRO A 467 -5.36 -12.03 -22.14
CA PRO A 467 -4.50 -12.91 -22.93
C PRO A 467 -4.26 -12.41 -24.35
N LYS A 468 -5.20 -11.68 -24.94
CA LYS A 468 -5.11 -11.17 -26.32
C LYS A 468 -4.18 -9.95 -26.43
N VAL A 469 -4.12 -9.14 -25.36
CA VAL A 469 -3.35 -7.90 -25.30
C VAL A 469 -2.11 -8.02 -24.42
N ASN A 470 -1.73 -9.24 -24.01
CA ASN A 470 -0.54 -9.57 -23.22
C ASN A 470 -0.46 -8.88 -21.84
N LEU A 471 -1.60 -8.68 -21.17
CA LEU A 471 -1.70 -8.06 -19.85
C LEU A 471 -1.87 -9.07 -18.70
N THR A 472 -1.45 -10.33 -18.87
CA THR A 472 -1.59 -11.38 -17.85
C THR A 472 -0.47 -11.43 -16.83
N GLN A 473 0.53 -10.56 -16.93
CA GLN A 473 1.73 -10.51 -16.08
C GLN A 473 1.77 -9.23 -15.25
N PRO A 474 2.56 -9.21 -14.16
CA PRO A 474 3.33 -10.30 -13.54
C PRO A 474 2.42 -11.32 -12.85
N LYS A 475 2.94 -12.53 -12.50
CA LYS A 475 2.15 -13.54 -11.76
C LYS A 475 2.01 -13.23 -10.27
N GLY A 476 3.00 -12.56 -9.72
CA GLY A 476 2.96 -12.03 -8.35
C GLY A 476 2.38 -10.62 -8.30
N SER A 477 1.34 -10.32 -9.07
CA SER A 477 0.76 -8.98 -9.15
C SER A 477 0.22 -8.49 -7.80
N PHE A 478 0.34 -7.17 -7.59
CA PHE A 478 -0.18 -6.51 -6.41
C PHE A 478 -0.87 -5.18 -6.79
N ALA A 479 -0.38 -4.04 -6.29
CA ALA A 479 -0.89 -2.72 -6.61
C ALA A 479 -0.93 -2.45 -8.12
N THR A 480 -1.91 -1.69 -8.59
CA THR A 480 -2.08 -1.35 -10.00
C THR A 480 -2.89 -0.07 -10.15
N TRP A 481 -2.60 0.71 -11.19
CA TRP A 481 -3.40 1.88 -11.57
C TRP A 481 -3.25 2.21 -13.06
N PHE A 482 -4.25 2.93 -13.61
CA PHE A 482 -4.15 3.61 -14.88
C PHE A 482 -3.70 5.06 -14.71
N TRP A 483 -2.88 5.55 -15.62
CA TRP A 483 -2.38 6.92 -15.70
C TRP A 483 -1.94 7.27 -17.13
N ASP A 484 -1.62 8.52 -17.40
CA ASP A 484 -0.90 8.92 -18.61
C ASP A 484 0.47 9.47 -18.17
N TYR A 485 1.47 8.55 -18.03
CA TYR A 485 2.79 8.92 -17.49
C TYR A 485 3.63 9.69 -18.49
N ASN A 486 3.33 9.57 -19.80
CA ASN A 486 4.12 10.12 -20.89
C ASN A 486 3.47 11.35 -21.53
N ASN A 487 2.26 11.72 -21.12
CA ASN A 487 1.47 12.84 -21.64
C ASN A 487 1.19 12.72 -23.16
N ASP A 488 0.90 11.53 -23.65
CA ASP A 488 0.52 11.29 -25.07
C ASP A 488 -1.00 11.31 -25.30
N GLY A 489 -1.79 11.33 -24.24
CA GLY A 489 -3.25 11.38 -24.26
C GLY A 489 -3.92 10.00 -24.24
N ASN A 490 -3.14 8.92 -24.18
CA ASN A 490 -3.64 7.57 -23.95
C ASN A 490 -3.34 7.16 -22.52
N ILE A 491 -4.17 6.29 -21.93
CA ILE A 491 -3.87 5.80 -20.60
C ILE A 491 -2.94 4.60 -20.66
N ASP A 492 -1.98 4.60 -19.76
CA ASP A 492 -0.99 3.57 -19.53
C ASP A 492 -1.35 2.79 -18.26
N LEU A 493 -0.80 1.59 -18.10
CA LEU A 493 -1.06 0.74 -16.96
C LEU A 493 0.25 0.42 -16.22
N TRP A 494 0.29 0.71 -14.93
CA TRP A 494 1.34 0.23 -14.04
C TRP A 494 0.85 -0.95 -13.20
N VAL A 495 1.72 -1.97 -13.02
CA VAL A 495 1.43 -3.15 -12.20
C VAL A 495 2.65 -3.51 -11.35
N GLY A 496 2.47 -3.45 -10.04
CA GLY A 496 3.46 -3.88 -9.07
C GLY A 496 3.58 -5.40 -8.99
N SER A 497 4.74 -5.87 -8.54
CA SER A 497 5.00 -7.30 -8.37
C SER A 497 5.50 -7.63 -6.96
N SER A 498 5.01 -8.71 -6.41
CA SER A 498 5.50 -9.30 -5.16
C SER A 498 6.67 -10.24 -5.46
N THR A 499 7.87 -9.94 -4.95
CA THR A 499 9.11 -10.51 -5.49
C THR A 499 9.94 -11.33 -4.53
N GLY A 500 9.48 -11.55 -3.30
CA GLY A 500 10.16 -12.38 -2.33
C GLY A 500 10.99 -11.60 -1.29
N PRO A 501 11.78 -12.30 -0.45
CA PRO A 501 12.35 -11.76 0.78
C PRO A 501 13.35 -10.62 0.54
N VAL A 502 13.56 -9.76 1.54
CA VAL A 502 14.36 -8.53 1.48
C VAL A 502 15.75 -8.71 0.86
N GLY A 503 16.39 -9.84 1.08
CA GLY A 503 17.70 -10.14 0.50
C GLY A 503 17.72 -10.14 -1.04
N THR A 504 16.57 -10.33 -1.71
CA THR A 504 16.48 -10.30 -3.18
C THR A 504 16.75 -8.93 -3.76
N LEU A 505 16.60 -7.85 -2.98
CA LEU A 505 16.98 -6.50 -3.38
C LEU A 505 18.45 -6.44 -3.82
N LEU A 506 19.33 -7.20 -3.17
CA LEU A 506 20.77 -7.23 -3.47
C LEU A 506 21.12 -7.93 -4.78
N LEU A 507 20.15 -8.60 -5.44
CA LEU A 507 20.35 -9.32 -6.70
C LEU A 507 20.15 -8.42 -7.95
N TYR A 508 19.65 -7.19 -7.78
CA TYR A 508 19.29 -6.32 -8.91
C TYR A 508 20.22 -5.11 -9.03
N PRO A 509 20.94 -4.96 -10.17
CA PRO A 509 21.95 -3.92 -10.33
C PRO A 509 21.42 -2.49 -10.44
N ASN A 510 20.19 -2.31 -10.91
CA ASN A 510 19.60 -0.97 -11.12
C ASN A 510 18.63 -0.55 -10.01
N GLY A 511 18.27 -1.48 -9.17
CA GLY A 511 17.40 -1.19 -8.05
C GLY A 511 18.20 -0.58 -6.93
N ILE A 512 19.20 -1.21 -6.47
CA ILE A 512 20.06 -0.85 -5.35
C ILE A 512 21.21 -1.87 -5.30
N GLY A 513 22.18 -1.84 -6.21
CA GLY A 513 23.41 -2.60 -6.05
C GLY A 513 23.98 -3.22 -7.28
N ASN A 514 25.28 -3.22 -7.32
CA ASN A 514 26.03 -4.11 -8.19
C ASN A 514 25.95 -5.50 -7.53
N PRO A 515 25.43 -6.56 -8.21
CA PRO A 515 25.49 -7.89 -7.64
C PRO A 515 26.94 -8.18 -7.29
N ALA A 516 27.18 -8.65 -6.07
CA ALA A 516 28.51 -9.12 -5.73
C ALA A 516 28.92 -10.11 -6.82
N ASN A 517 30.09 -9.91 -7.43
CA ASN A 517 30.63 -10.79 -8.49
C ASN A 517 31.02 -12.18 -7.94
N ASP A 518 30.31 -12.64 -6.89
CA ASP A 518 30.54 -13.97 -6.35
C ASP A 518 29.64 -15.00 -7.04
N VAL A 519 30.20 -16.17 -7.24
CA VAL A 519 29.54 -17.31 -7.94
C VAL A 519 28.23 -17.72 -7.24
N GLN A 520 28.08 -17.47 -5.93
CA GLN A 520 26.90 -17.84 -5.15
C GLN A 520 25.75 -16.88 -5.42
N THR A 521 26.02 -15.59 -5.50
CA THR A 521 25.02 -14.56 -5.87
C THR A 521 24.53 -14.79 -7.30
N GLN A 522 25.43 -15.16 -8.23
CA GLN A 522 25.05 -15.50 -9.62
C GLN A 522 24.14 -16.73 -9.68
N LYS A 523 24.45 -17.80 -8.94
CA LYS A 523 23.60 -19.02 -8.86
C LYS A 523 22.21 -18.71 -8.28
N LEU A 524 22.11 -17.75 -7.37
CA LEU A 524 20.83 -17.31 -6.81
C LEU A 524 20.00 -16.52 -7.81
N GLN A 525 20.62 -15.60 -8.56
CA GLN A 525 19.93 -14.87 -9.64
C GLN A 525 19.31 -15.83 -10.66
N ASP A 526 20.02 -16.93 -11.01
CA ASP A 526 19.54 -17.92 -11.95
C ASP A 526 18.37 -18.78 -11.41
N GLN A 527 18.20 -18.85 -10.10
CA GLN A 527 17.23 -19.73 -9.43
C GLN A 527 16.08 -19.01 -8.73
N ILE A 528 16.26 -17.74 -8.35
CA ILE A 528 15.19 -16.92 -7.78
C ILE A 528 14.47 -16.22 -8.92
N ILE A 529 13.29 -16.71 -9.24
CA ILE A 529 12.40 -16.02 -10.18
C ILE A 529 11.88 -14.78 -9.44
N VAL A 530 12.39 -13.62 -9.83
CA VAL A 530 11.89 -12.32 -9.40
C VAL A 530 11.25 -11.67 -10.61
N GLU A 531 9.97 -11.45 -10.54
CA GLU A 531 9.26 -10.71 -11.58
C GLU A 531 9.36 -9.21 -11.27
N PRO A 532 9.95 -8.39 -12.15
CA PRO A 532 9.92 -6.94 -11.97
C PRO A 532 8.51 -6.39 -12.17
N MET A 533 8.26 -5.19 -11.65
CA MET A 533 7.05 -4.45 -11.96
C MET A 533 6.89 -4.25 -13.47
N LYS A 534 5.66 -3.98 -13.90
CA LYS A 534 5.32 -3.73 -15.29
C LYS A 534 4.85 -2.30 -15.50
N LEU A 535 5.23 -1.74 -16.64
CA LEU A 535 4.68 -0.50 -17.16
C LEU A 535 4.26 -0.78 -18.61
N TYR A 536 2.97 -0.75 -18.84
CA TYR A 536 2.38 -1.00 -20.14
C TYR A 536 1.91 0.31 -20.76
N GLU A 537 2.56 0.70 -21.86
CA GLU A 537 2.23 1.90 -22.64
C GLU A 537 1.03 1.60 -23.53
N GLY A 538 -0.05 2.36 -23.34
CA GLY A 538 -1.31 2.22 -24.07
C GLY A 538 -1.26 2.91 -25.43
N THR A 539 -1.96 2.36 -26.42
CA THR A 539 -2.04 2.97 -27.77
C THR A 539 -3.33 3.73 -28.02
N GLY A 540 -4.24 3.78 -27.03
CA GLY A 540 -5.59 4.34 -27.19
C GLY A 540 -6.53 3.51 -28.09
N THR A 541 -6.13 2.27 -28.41
CA THR A 541 -6.91 1.31 -29.21
C THR A 541 -7.07 -0.04 -28.50
N GLY A 542 -6.89 -0.06 -27.19
CA GLY A 542 -6.92 -1.27 -26.36
C GLY A 542 -5.71 -2.19 -26.53
N GLN A 543 -4.61 -1.71 -27.13
CA GLN A 543 -3.35 -2.45 -27.23
C GLN A 543 -2.30 -1.83 -26.32
N PHE A 544 -1.37 -2.66 -25.84
CA PHE A 544 -0.35 -2.26 -24.87
C PHE A 544 1.02 -2.80 -25.23
N ARG A 545 2.07 -2.07 -24.81
CA ARG A 545 3.47 -2.47 -24.93
C ARG A 545 4.16 -2.38 -23.58
N ASP A 546 4.80 -3.46 -23.10
CA ASP A 546 5.62 -3.42 -21.87
C ASP A 546 6.89 -2.61 -22.13
N VAL A 547 7.04 -1.51 -21.41
CA VAL A 547 8.18 -0.59 -21.50
C VAL A 547 8.96 -0.47 -20.20
N ALA A 548 8.63 -1.26 -19.17
CA ALA A 548 9.21 -1.13 -17.83
C ALA A 548 10.75 -1.13 -17.86
N GLN A 549 11.37 -2.06 -18.58
CA GLN A 549 12.82 -2.13 -18.69
C GLN A 549 13.41 -0.91 -19.41
N GLU A 550 12.78 -0.46 -20.50
CA GLU A 550 13.22 0.71 -21.27
C GLU A 550 13.15 1.98 -20.43
N ARG A 551 12.17 2.07 -19.54
CA ARG A 551 11.95 3.20 -18.62
C ARG A 551 12.69 3.08 -17.29
N GLY A 552 13.59 2.10 -17.13
CA GLY A 552 14.41 1.95 -15.93
C GLY A 552 13.70 1.31 -14.73
N LEU A 553 12.54 0.69 -14.94
CA LEU A 553 11.71 0.07 -13.90
C LEU A 553 11.95 -1.45 -13.73
N ASN A 554 13.12 -1.95 -14.14
CA ASN A 554 13.50 -3.33 -13.86
C ASN A 554 13.90 -3.50 -12.38
N TYR A 555 12.92 -3.33 -11.49
CA TYR A 555 13.08 -3.29 -10.04
C TYR A 555 12.11 -4.25 -9.35
N PRO A 556 12.60 -5.05 -8.39
CA PRO A 556 11.76 -5.90 -7.56
C PRO A 556 11.07 -5.05 -6.49
N SER A 557 9.83 -4.66 -6.72
CA SER A 557 9.20 -3.61 -5.92
C SER A 557 8.63 -4.08 -4.59
N GLN A 558 8.00 -5.27 -4.53
CA GLN A 558 7.25 -5.72 -3.35
C GLN A 558 6.31 -4.65 -2.77
N PRO A 559 5.49 -3.99 -3.61
CA PRO A 559 4.62 -2.92 -3.12
C PRO A 559 3.51 -3.52 -2.28
N MET A 560 3.18 -2.86 -1.18
CA MET A 560 1.92 -3.07 -0.45
C MET A 560 0.95 -1.99 -0.90
N GLY A 561 1.02 -0.77 -0.36
CA GLY A 561 0.33 0.38 -0.90
C GLY A 561 1.21 1.21 -1.82
N SER A 562 0.60 1.93 -2.74
CA SER A 562 1.35 2.77 -3.68
C SER A 562 0.43 3.74 -4.39
N ASN A 563 0.98 4.88 -4.79
CA ASN A 563 0.24 5.93 -5.48
C ASN A 563 1.19 6.81 -6.30
N PHE A 564 0.64 7.74 -7.07
CA PHE A 564 1.37 8.62 -7.97
C PHE A 564 0.94 10.08 -7.84
N GLY A 565 1.83 11.01 -8.19
CA GLY A 565 1.60 12.45 -8.20
C GLY A 565 2.71 13.18 -8.96
N ASP A 566 2.64 14.47 -9.09
CA ASP A 566 3.61 15.33 -9.79
C ASP A 566 4.39 16.13 -8.74
N LEU A 567 5.45 15.55 -8.17
CA LEU A 567 6.19 16.14 -7.03
C LEU A 567 6.84 17.47 -7.33
N ASN A 568 7.29 17.63 -8.57
CA ASN A 568 8.06 18.80 -8.97
C ASN A 568 7.28 19.77 -9.89
N ASN A 569 5.99 19.51 -10.09
CA ASN A 569 5.11 20.30 -10.94
C ASN A 569 5.64 20.48 -12.37
N ASP A 570 6.35 19.48 -12.93
CA ASP A 570 6.84 19.54 -14.30
C ASP A 570 5.85 18.98 -15.34
N GLY A 571 4.72 18.45 -14.87
CA GLY A 571 3.63 17.89 -15.65
C GLY A 571 3.70 16.39 -15.83
N PHE A 572 4.79 15.72 -15.42
CA PHE A 572 4.93 14.27 -15.50
C PHE A 572 4.74 13.61 -14.13
N LEU A 573 4.01 12.51 -14.11
CA LEU A 573 3.62 11.84 -12.87
C LEU A 573 4.75 10.96 -12.34
N ASP A 574 5.10 11.19 -11.09
CA ASP A 574 6.02 10.41 -10.26
C ASP A 574 5.24 9.38 -9.45
N PHE A 575 5.90 8.42 -8.79
CA PHE A 575 5.19 7.46 -7.96
C PHE A 575 5.98 6.96 -6.74
N TYR A 576 5.25 6.68 -5.67
CA TYR A 576 5.77 6.13 -4.42
C TYR A 576 5.23 4.74 -4.14
N LEU A 577 6.13 3.85 -3.71
CA LEU A 577 5.83 2.49 -3.33
C LEU A 577 6.03 2.33 -1.83
N GLY A 578 4.96 2.15 -1.09
CA GLY A 578 4.99 1.58 0.24
C GLY A 578 5.32 0.11 0.12
N THR A 579 6.47 -0.30 0.61
CA THR A 579 7.00 -1.65 0.43
C THR A 579 6.88 -2.49 1.69
N GLY A 580 6.80 -3.80 1.54
CA GLY A 580 6.76 -4.70 2.69
C GLY A 580 6.30 -6.11 2.35
N ASP A 581 6.17 -6.90 3.40
CA ASP A 581 5.63 -8.26 3.39
C ASP A 581 5.03 -8.54 4.78
N VAL A 582 4.20 -9.56 4.89
CA VAL A 582 3.62 -9.97 6.18
C VAL A 582 4.65 -10.56 7.16
N ASP A 583 5.85 -10.95 6.69
CA ASP A 583 6.90 -11.47 7.57
C ASP A 583 7.51 -10.35 8.41
N TYR A 584 7.65 -10.60 9.71
CA TYR A 584 8.24 -9.69 10.69
C TYR A 584 9.71 -9.32 10.39
N ALA A 585 10.42 -10.21 9.68
CA ALA A 585 11.82 -10.02 9.30
C ALA A 585 12.00 -9.10 8.07
N GLU A 586 10.93 -8.76 7.36
CA GLU A 586 10.96 -7.94 6.15
C GLU A 586 11.11 -6.45 6.49
N ILE A 587 12.36 -6.00 6.59
CA ILE A 587 12.76 -4.61 6.83
C ILE A 587 13.42 -4.10 5.54
N ARG A 588 12.66 -3.37 4.73
CA ARG A 588 13.12 -2.82 3.44
C ARG A 588 12.68 -1.36 3.28
N PRO A 589 13.42 -0.54 2.53
CA PRO A 589 13.01 0.85 2.30
C PRO A 589 11.79 0.93 1.39
N ASN A 590 10.88 1.84 1.70
CA ASN A 590 9.93 2.35 0.74
C ASN A 590 10.66 3.07 -0.39
N VAL A 591 10.03 3.21 -1.57
CA VAL A 591 10.76 3.63 -2.77
C VAL A 591 10.01 4.72 -3.53
N MET A 592 10.70 5.79 -3.90
CA MET A 592 10.19 6.90 -4.72
C MET A 592 10.90 6.95 -6.07
N PHE A 593 10.11 7.02 -7.13
CA PHE A 593 10.59 7.19 -8.50
C PHE A 593 10.16 8.52 -9.08
N LEU A 594 11.12 9.28 -9.59
CA LEU A 594 10.90 10.50 -10.37
C LEU A 594 10.80 10.17 -11.85
N ASN A 595 9.78 10.69 -12.52
CA ASN A 595 9.62 10.61 -13.96
C ASN A 595 10.44 11.70 -14.65
N GLU A 596 11.54 11.33 -15.31
CA GLU A 596 12.35 12.27 -16.07
C GLU A 596 11.71 12.57 -17.44
N ARG A 597 10.54 13.19 -17.43
CA ARG A 597 9.79 13.62 -18.61
C ARG A 597 9.59 12.48 -19.62
N SER A 598 9.05 11.38 -19.17
CA SER A 598 8.78 10.13 -19.88
C SER A 598 10.01 9.39 -20.44
N SER A 599 11.22 9.96 -20.36
CA SER A 599 12.42 9.30 -20.88
C SER A 599 12.79 8.06 -20.05
N ARG A 600 12.72 8.18 -18.71
CA ARG A 600 12.98 7.12 -17.75
C ARG A 600 12.44 7.50 -16.37
N PHE A 601 12.35 6.52 -15.48
CA PHE A 601 12.15 6.75 -14.05
C PHE A 601 13.48 6.60 -13.30
N SER A 602 13.79 7.58 -12.45
CA SER A 602 14.96 7.57 -11.58
C SER A 602 14.56 7.35 -10.14
N ASN A 603 15.24 6.41 -9.48
CA ASN A 603 15.06 6.15 -8.05
C ASN A 603 15.65 7.29 -7.22
N ILE A 604 14.79 8.15 -6.66
CA ILE A 604 15.17 9.30 -5.82
C ILE A 604 15.01 9.02 -4.33
N THR A 605 14.75 7.80 -3.94
CA THR A 605 14.46 7.39 -2.56
C THR A 605 15.44 7.96 -1.54
N MET A 606 16.74 7.80 -1.80
CA MET A 606 17.77 8.17 -0.84
C MET A 606 18.01 9.68 -0.79
N ALA A 607 18.07 10.35 -1.95
CA ALA A 607 18.23 11.81 -2.00
C ALA A 607 17.02 12.54 -1.43
N GLY A 608 15.81 12.08 -1.76
CA GLY A 608 14.55 12.68 -1.29
C GLY A 608 14.19 12.38 0.16
N GLY A 609 14.90 11.45 0.84
CA GLY A 609 14.59 11.07 2.22
C GLY A 609 13.35 10.15 2.36
N PHE A 610 12.94 9.47 1.31
CA PHE A 610 11.74 8.63 1.26
C PHE A 610 11.94 7.19 1.72
N GLY A 611 13.19 6.78 1.98
CA GLY A 611 13.58 5.41 2.24
C GLY A 611 13.25 4.91 3.64
N HIS A 612 12.02 5.08 4.10
CA HIS A 612 11.58 4.60 5.40
C HIS A 612 11.58 3.07 5.45
N LEU A 613 12.16 2.48 6.51
CA LEU A 613 12.33 1.02 6.66
C LEU A 613 11.07 0.30 7.16
N GLN A 614 10.07 1.03 7.60
CA GLN A 614 8.81 0.43 8.02
C GLN A 614 7.93 0.13 6.80
N LYS A 615 7.08 -0.87 6.97
CA LYS A 615 6.16 -1.30 5.93
C LYS A 615 5.17 -0.18 5.63
N GLY A 616 5.15 0.29 4.39
CA GLY A 616 4.25 1.33 3.94
C GLY A 616 2.99 0.74 3.30
N HIS A 617 1.84 1.32 3.61
CA HIS A 617 0.54 0.92 3.07
C HIS A 617 -0.16 2.07 2.39
N GLY A 618 -1.19 2.66 2.98
CA GLY A 618 -1.93 3.74 2.35
C GLY A 618 -1.01 4.90 1.97
N VAL A 619 -1.00 5.31 0.70
CA VAL A 619 -0.21 6.44 0.18
C VAL A 619 -1.13 7.43 -0.49
N SER A 620 -0.98 8.73 -0.19
CA SER A 620 -1.67 9.82 -0.86
C SER A 620 -0.72 10.97 -1.20
N PHE A 621 -0.81 11.47 -2.43
CA PHE A 621 -0.17 12.70 -2.87
C PHE A 621 -1.19 13.82 -2.81
N ALA A 622 -0.97 14.82 -1.96
CA ALA A 622 -1.91 15.88 -1.70
C ALA A 622 -1.20 17.17 -1.30
N ASP A 623 -1.66 18.29 -1.79
CA ASP A 623 -1.24 19.63 -1.39
C ASP A 623 -2.01 20.00 -0.10
N LEU A 624 -1.42 19.66 1.06
CA LEU A 624 -2.09 19.77 2.36
C LEU A 624 -2.14 21.21 2.89
N ASP A 625 -1.26 22.08 2.41
CA ASP A 625 -1.15 23.46 2.86
C ASP A 625 -1.54 24.51 1.79
N ASN A 626 -2.01 24.05 0.63
CA ASN A 626 -2.42 24.87 -0.51
C ASN A 626 -1.30 25.78 -1.05
N ASP A 627 -0.03 25.35 -1.00
CA ASP A 627 1.08 26.07 -1.62
C ASP A 627 1.30 25.70 -3.09
N GLY A 628 0.60 24.68 -3.57
CA GLY A 628 0.61 24.16 -4.92
C GLY A 628 1.58 22.98 -5.14
N ASP A 629 2.37 22.61 -4.15
CA ASP A 629 3.29 21.49 -4.22
C ASP A 629 2.70 20.28 -3.46
N GLN A 630 2.65 19.09 -4.09
CA GLN A 630 2.05 17.91 -3.44
C GLN A 630 2.98 17.32 -2.39
N ASP A 631 2.48 17.17 -1.17
CA ASP A 631 3.07 16.39 -0.09
C ASP A 631 2.76 14.91 -0.25
N VAL A 632 3.45 14.05 0.53
CA VAL A 632 3.20 12.61 0.52
C VAL A 632 2.83 12.13 1.92
N TYR A 633 1.57 11.77 2.10
CA TYR A 633 1.12 11.04 3.29
C TYR A 633 1.33 9.54 3.08
N ILE A 634 1.92 8.86 4.06
CA ILE A 634 2.04 7.41 4.05
C ILE A 634 1.64 6.82 5.41
N GLN A 635 0.66 5.93 5.36
CA GLN A 635 0.28 5.12 6.49
C GLN A 635 1.29 3.97 6.66
N MET A 636 1.89 3.86 7.85
CA MET A 636 2.93 2.91 8.17
C MET A 636 2.42 1.79 9.07
N GLY A 637 3.18 0.73 9.12
CA GLY A 637 2.94 -0.44 9.95
C GLY A 637 2.70 -1.70 9.14
N GLY A 638 2.88 -2.86 9.76
CA GLY A 638 2.70 -4.15 9.09
C GLY A 638 1.49 -4.93 9.61
N ALA A 639 1.52 -6.24 9.35
CA ALA A 639 0.44 -7.15 9.73
C ALA A 639 0.61 -7.76 11.12
N GLN A 640 1.81 -7.76 11.68
CA GLN A 640 2.10 -8.34 12.99
C GLN A 640 1.95 -7.31 14.09
N TRP A 641 1.52 -7.73 15.29
CA TRP A 641 1.34 -6.81 16.42
C TRP A 641 2.60 -5.98 16.74
N ALA A 642 3.77 -6.56 16.52
CA ALA A 642 5.06 -5.90 16.70
C ALA A 642 5.50 -5.03 15.50
N ASP A 643 4.73 -4.99 14.43
CA ASP A 643 4.98 -4.12 13.27
C ASP A 643 4.24 -2.78 13.34
N LYS A 644 3.62 -2.43 14.48
CA LYS A 644 3.01 -1.11 14.65
C LYS A 644 4.05 -0.01 14.51
N PHE A 645 3.71 1.01 13.75
CA PHE A 645 4.57 2.17 13.60
C PHE A 645 3.77 3.46 13.39
N TYR A 646 4.46 4.59 13.38
CA TYR A 646 3.90 5.92 13.18
C TYR A 646 3.73 6.23 11.70
N ASP A 647 2.63 6.86 11.33
CA ASP A 647 2.42 7.41 9.99
C ASP A 647 3.43 8.52 9.71
N ALA A 648 3.72 8.78 8.42
CA ALA A 648 4.65 9.81 8.01
C ALA A 648 4.01 10.75 6.98
N ILE A 649 4.38 12.03 7.05
CA ILE A 649 4.04 13.05 6.06
C ILE A 649 5.33 13.67 5.58
N PHE A 650 5.66 13.48 4.33
CA PHE A 650 6.81 14.08 3.69
C PHE A 650 6.42 15.41 3.04
N GLU A 651 6.78 16.51 3.71
CA GLU A 651 6.53 17.88 3.25
C GLU A 651 7.38 18.18 2.01
N ASN A 652 6.73 18.70 0.97
CA ASN A 652 7.40 19.09 -0.27
C ASN A 652 8.14 20.43 -0.08
N PRO A 653 9.44 20.51 -0.33
CA PRO A 653 10.19 21.76 -0.16
C PRO A 653 9.98 22.77 -1.30
N GLY A 654 9.19 22.41 -2.32
CA GLY A 654 8.95 23.21 -3.51
C GLY A 654 10.08 23.20 -4.54
N PHE A 655 9.71 23.23 -5.81
CA PHE A 655 10.64 23.24 -6.95
C PHE A 655 10.57 24.55 -7.75
N GLY A 656 9.70 25.48 -7.34
CA GLY A 656 9.48 26.76 -8.00
C GLY A 656 8.95 26.61 -9.43
N ASN A 657 8.31 25.51 -9.74
CA ASN A 657 7.49 25.32 -10.93
C ASN A 657 6.05 25.78 -10.63
N ASN A 658 5.26 25.94 -11.67
CA ASN A 658 3.89 26.43 -11.56
C ASN A 658 2.89 25.28 -11.77
N VAL A 659 1.74 25.40 -11.14
CA VAL A 659 0.66 24.42 -11.15
C VAL A 659 -0.70 25.08 -11.35
N LEU A 660 -1.65 24.35 -11.91
CA LEU A 660 -3.08 24.68 -11.84
C LEU A 660 -3.78 23.54 -11.11
N THR A 661 -4.52 23.88 -10.04
CA THR A 661 -5.37 22.90 -9.34
C THR A 661 -6.80 23.02 -9.88
N VAL A 662 -7.39 21.89 -10.28
CA VAL A 662 -8.72 21.83 -10.89
C VAL A 662 -9.65 20.94 -10.09
N ILE A 663 -10.75 21.48 -9.59
CA ILE A 663 -11.85 20.76 -8.96
C ILE A 663 -12.95 20.62 -10.00
N LEU A 664 -13.42 19.41 -10.25
CA LEU A 664 -14.51 19.11 -11.16
C LEU A 664 -15.78 18.76 -10.40
N GLU A 665 -16.91 19.21 -10.92
CA GLU A 665 -18.23 18.85 -10.39
C GLU A 665 -19.13 18.42 -11.55
N GLY A 666 -19.50 17.11 -11.57
CA GLY A 666 -20.47 16.59 -12.53
C GLY A 666 -21.90 17.07 -12.27
N ARG A 667 -22.71 17.11 -13.31
CA ARG A 667 -24.14 17.43 -13.26
C ARG A 667 -25.00 16.38 -13.93
N GLN A 668 -24.57 15.90 -15.06
CA GLN A 668 -25.12 14.74 -15.76
C GLN A 668 -24.24 13.53 -15.53
N SER A 669 -22.92 13.71 -15.61
CA SER A 669 -21.94 12.77 -15.14
C SER A 669 -21.98 12.67 -13.61
N ASN A 670 -21.43 11.59 -13.02
CA ASN A 670 -21.34 11.47 -11.58
C ASN A 670 -20.73 12.71 -10.93
N ARG A 671 -21.21 13.06 -9.76
CA ARG A 671 -20.85 14.30 -9.08
C ARG A 671 -19.37 14.45 -8.79
N SER A 672 -18.71 13.34 -8.47
CA SER A 672 -17.27 13.25 -8.24
C SER A 672 -16.43 13.42 -9.50
N ALA A 673 -17.05 13.47 -10.68
CA ALA A 673 -16.40 13.53 -11.99
C ALA A 673 -15.41 12.37 -12.28
N ILE A 674 -15.53 11.24 -11.58
CA ILE A 674 -14.72 10.05 -11.86
C ILE A 674 -14.97 9.59 -13.30
N GLY A 675 -13.87 9.36 -14.05
CA GLY A 675 -13.88 9.09 -15.49
C GLY A 675 -13.68 10.32 -16.38
N ALA A 676 -13.76 11.55 -15.83
CA ALA A 676 -13.47 12.76 -16.58
C ALA A 676 -11.99 12.85 -16.97
N ARG A 677 -11.72 13.42 -18.14
CA ARG A 677 -10.36 13.60 -18.66
C ARG A 677 -10.07 15.07 -18.89
N LEU A 678 -8.88 15.50 -18.48
CA LEU A 678 -8.42 16.88 -18.66
C LEU A 678 -7.23 16.91 -19.60
N LYS A 679 -7.19 17.95 -20.45
CA LYS A 679 -6.05 18.25 -21.32
C LYS A 679 -5.69 19.72 -21.17
N ALA A 680 -4.55 20.00 -20.57
CA ALA A 680 -3.98 21.34 -20.52
C ALA A 680 -2.99 21.54 -21.66
N THR A 681 -3.11 22.69 -22.38
CA THR A 681 -2.20 23.08 -23.46
C THR A 681 -1.55 24.41 -23.09
N PHE A 682 -0.24 24.48 -23.08
CA PHE A 682 0.54 25.66 -22.72
C PHE A 682 1.85 25.74 -23.50
N HIS A 683 2.63 26.83 -23.31
CA HIS A 683 3.96 26.95 -23.88
C HIS A 683 5.01 27.00 -22.76
N GLU A 684 6.01 26.16 -22.86
CA GLU A 684 7.18 26.19 -21.99
C GLU A 684 8.45 26.33 -22.86
N ASN A 685 9.31 27.31 -22.59
CA ASN A 685 10.54 27.56 -23.35
C ASN A 685 10.33 27.67 -24.88
N GLY A 686 9.20 28.26 -25.29
CA GLY A 686 8.84 28.42 -26.69
C GLY A 686 8.25 27.18 -27.38
N LEU A 687 8.17 26.04 -26.69
CA LEU A 687 7.58 24.81 -27.20
C LEU A 687 6.16 24.64 -26.65
N GLN A 688 5.23 24.22 -27.50
CA GLN A 688 3.89 23.82 -27.05
C GLN A 688 3.97 22.46 -26.36
N ARG A 689 3.37 22.38 -25.17
CA ARG A 689 3.24 21.15 -24.37
C ARG A 689 1.78 20.86 -24.08
N HIS A 690 1.53 19.58 -23.81
CA HIS A 690 0.26 19.09 -23.28
C HIS A 690 0.52 18.32 -21.97
N VAL A 691 -0.42 18.44 -21.04
CA VAL A 691 -0.50 17.60 -19.84
C VAL A 691 -1.91 17.04 -19.79
N TYR A 692 -1.99 15.74 -19.56
CA TYR A 692 -3.24 15.03 -19.45
C TYR A 692 -3.44 14.52 -18.02
N ARG A 693 -4.67 14.52 -17.55
CA ARG A 693 -5.08 13.95 -16.27
C ARG A 693 -6.38 13.17 -16.47
N HIS A 694 -6.52 12.12 -15.68
CA HIS A 694 -7.70 11.29 -15.64
C HIS A 694 -8.19 11.20 -14.20
N VAL A 695 -9.45 11.58 -13.95
CA VAL A 695 -10.03 11.49 -12.60
C VAL A 695 -10.38 10.04 -12.33
N CYS A 696 -9.71 9.43 -11.37
CA CYS A 696 -9.89 8.02 -11.00
C CYS A 696 -10.13 7.88 -9.50
N SER A 697 -10.66 6.74 -9.09
CA SER A 697 -10.98 6.42 -7.69
C SER A 697 -9.77 5.93 -6.88
N GLY A 698 -8.55 6.23 -7.33
CA GLY A 698 -7.33 5.97 -6.59
C GLY A 698 -6.57 4.70 -6.99
N SER A 699 -5.75 4.23 -6.07
CA SER A 699 -4.73 3.20 -6.22
C SER A 699 -4.91 2.10 -5.16
N SER A 700 -3.83 1.43 -4.72
CA SER A 700 -3.91 0.38 -3.69
C SER A 700 -3.69 0.97 -2.30
N PHE A 701 -4.65 0.77 -1.41
CA PHE A 701 -4.69 1.16 0.02
C PHE A 701 -4.69 2.66 0.30
N GLY A 702 -4.46 3.51 -0.70
CA GLY A 702 -4.49 4.95 -0.53
C GLY A 702 -5.01 5.66 -1.77
N ASN A 703 -5.74 6.76 -1.58
CA ASN A 703 -6.28 7.55 -2.67
C ASN A 703 -5.84 9.00 -2.54
N ASN A 704 -5.56 9.61 -3.71
CA ASN A 704 -5.36 11.03 -3.85
C ASN A 704 -6.68 11.77 -3.79
N PRO A 705 -6.66 13.10 -3.54
CA PRO A 705 -7.82 13.95 -3.73
C PRO A 705 -8.34 13.85 -5.17
N LEU A 706 -9.65 13.95 -5.36
CA LEU A 706 -10.27 13.96 -6.69
C LEU A 706 -9.95 15.24 -7.48
N ARG A 707 -9.53 16.33 -6.80
CA ARG A 707 -8.97 17.50 -7.48
C ARG A 707 -7.70 17.14 -8.23
N GLN A 708 -7.52 17.73 -9.42
CA GLN A 708 -6.40 17.40 -10.31
C GLN A 708 -5.33 18.49 -10.26
N TYR A 709 -4.08 18.08 -10.04
CA TYR A 709 -2.91 18.94 -10.08
C TYR A 709 -2.27 18.86 -11.46
N ILE A 710 -2.19 20.00 -12.14
CA ILE A 710 -1.64 20.12 -13.49
C ILE A 710 -0.36 20.94 -13.41
N GLY A 711 0.78 20.27 -13.21
CA GLY A 711 2.09 20.89 -13.26
C GLY A 711 2.39 21.41 -14.66
N ILE A 712 2.87 22.64 -14.77
CA ILE A 712 3.15 23.31 -16.06
C ILE A 712 4.59 23.83 -16.17
N GLY A 713 5.46 23.38 -15.26
CA GLY A 713 6.86 23.79 -15.23
C GLY A 713 7.02 25.30 -15.07
N LYS A 714 7.77 25.93 -15.93
CA LYS A 714 8.02 27.38 -15.89
C LYS A 714 6.97 28.21 -16.65
N SER A 715 5.94 27.58 -17.21
CA SER A 715 4.85 28.34 -17.85
C SER A 715 4.01 29.05 -16.77
N THR A 716 3.60 30.28 -17.05
CA THR A 716 2.81 31.10 -16.12
C THR A 716 1.31 31.05 -16.41
N HIS A 717 0.90 30.47 -17.54
CA HIS A 717 -0.50 30.31 -17.88
C HIS A 717 -0.76 29.14 -18.83
N ILE A 718 -1.97 28.65 -18.79
CA ILE A 718 -2.51 27.61 -19.67
C ILE A 718 -3.30 28.28 -20.78
N LYS A 719 -2.89 28.03 -22.04
CA LYS A 719 -3.57 28.58 -23.22
C LYS A 719 -4.98 28.00 -23.37
N HIS A 720 -5.10 26.68 -23.22
CA HIS A 720 -6.38 25.97 -23.30
C HIS A 720 -6.42 24.85 -22.26
N LEU A 721 -7.52 24.75 -21.53
CA LEU A 721 -7.89 23.60 -20.71
C LEU A 721 -9.16 23.00 -21.29
N GLU A 722 -9.11 21.74 -21.68
CA GLU A 722 -10.23 20.94 -22.16
C GLU A 722 -10.62 19.92 -21.09
N VAL A 723 -11.90 19.83 -20.76
CA VAL A 723 -12.47 18.85 -19.83
C VAL A 723 -13.48 18.01 -20.59
N PHE A 724 -13.21 16.72 -20.70
CA PHE A 724 -14.12 15.75 -21.27
C PHE A 724 -14.97 15.08 -20.18
N TRP A 725 -16.28 15.00 -20.40
CA TRP A 725 -17.25 14.43 -19.48
C TRP A 725 -17.77 13.09 -20.03
N PRO A 726 -17.57 11.95 -19.31
CA PRO A 726 -17.79 10.63 -19.89
C PRO A 726 -19.25 10.37 -20.28
N LYS A 727 -20.22 10.63 -19.37
CA LYS A 727 -21.64 10.37 -19.64
C LYS A 727 -22.17 11.16 -20.84
N THR A 728 -21.85 12.42 -20.95
CA THR A 728 -22.38 13.26 -22.04
C THR A 728 -21.58 13.16 -23.33
N GLY A 729 -20.35 12.61 -23.28
CA GLY A 729 -19.41 12.58 -24.40
C GLY A 729 -19.00 13.97 -24.89
N LYS A 730 -19.17 15.01 -24.06
CA LYS A 730 -18.91 16.42 -24.43
C LYS A 730 -17.64 16.92 -23.79
N SER A 731 -16.96 17.81 -24.52
CA SER A 731 -15.82 18.56 -23.99
C SER A 731 -16.18 20.02 -23.76
N GLN A 732 -15.79 20.56 -22.60
CA GLN A 732 -15.79 21.98 -22.30
C GLN A 732 -14.38 22.54 -22.50
N LYS A 733 -14.26 23.78 -22.96
CA LYS A 733 -12.96 24.39 -23.23
C LYS A 733 -12.87 25.78 -22.62
N PHE A 734 -11.84 25.98 -21.82
CA PHE A 734 -11.50 27.24 -21.17
C PHE A 734 -10.17 27.75 -21.74
N SER A 735 -9.94 29.04 -21.74
CA SER A 735 -8.76 29.64 -22.35
C SER A 735 -8.13 30.71 -21.46
N ASN A 736 -6.81 30.86 -21.57
CA ASN A 736 -6.04 31.90 -20.88
C ASN A 736 -6.22 31.86 -19.36
N ILE A 737 -5.88 30.72 -18.76
CA ILE A 737 -5.97 30.47 -17.31
C ILE A 737 -4.60 30.73 -16.71
N ASP A 738 -4.50 31.62 -15.73
CA ASP A 738 -3.25 31.87 -15.01
C ASP A 738 -2.87 30.65 -14.12
N ALA A 739 -1.58 30.47 -13.95
CA ALA A 739 -1.05 29.44 -13.05
C ALA A 739 -1.23 29.81 -11.56
N ASN A 740 -0.89 28.86 -10.68
CA ASN A 740 -0.84 29.01 -9.22
C ASN A 740 -2.17 29.48 -8.62
N GLN A 741 -3.24 28.84 -9.05
CA GLN A 741 -4.58 29.03 -8.51
C GLN A 741 -5.36 27.71 -8.50
N THR A 742 -6.39 27.68 -7.68
CA THR A 742 -7.39 26.61 -7.68
C THR A 742 -8.64 27.09 -8.39
N ILE A 743 -9.11 26.30 -9.35
CA ILE A 743 -10.35 26.60 -10.08
C ILE A 743 -11.37 25.47 -9.92
N LYS A 744 -12.65 25.82 -9.88
CA LYS A 744 -13.76 24.88 -9.92
C LYS A 744 -14.47 24.97 -11.26
N ILE A 745 -14.66 23.82 -11.91
CA ILE A 745 -15.38 23.69 -13.18
C ILE A 745 -16.60 22.79 -12.95
N ILE A 746 -17.76 23.31 -13.32
CA ILE A 746 -19.02 22.59 -13.25
C ILE A 746 -19.41 22.11 -14.67
N GLU A 747 -19.84 20.85 -14.79
CA GLU A 747 -20.30 20.29 -16.07
C GLU A 747 -21.39 21.15 -16.71
N GLY A 748 -21.20 21.50 -17.99
CA GLY A 748 -22.11 22.32 -18.78
C GLY A 748 -22.01 23.83 -18.55
N GLY A 749 -21.16 24.28 -17.59
CA GLY A 749 -20.91 25.72 -17.37
C GLY A 749 -19.95 26.32 -18.40
N ASP A 750 -20.17 27.59 -18.78
CA ASP A 750 -19.31 28.29 -19.74
C ASP A 750 -18.09 28.97 -19.11
N GLN A 751 -18.03 29.01 -17.78
CA GLN A 751 -16.97 29.65 -17.01
C GLN A 751 -16.52 28.76 -15.85
N PHE A 752 -15.26 28.91 -15.44
CA PHE A 752 -14.75 28.35 -14.19
C PHE A 752 -14.86 29.40 -13.06
N GLN A 753 -14.88 28.91 -11.83
CA GLN A 753 -14.82 29.73 -10.62
C GLN A 753 -13.40 29.62 -10.04
N ALA A 754 -12.69 30.73 -9.90
CA ALA A 754 -11.45 30.77 -9.13
C ALA A 754 -11.78 30.75 -7.62
N LEU A 755 -11.09 29.88 -6.88
CA LEU A 755 -11.20 29.77 -5.42
C LEU A 755 -10.03 30.50 -4.78
N SER A 756 -10.32 31.31 -3.76
CA SER A 756 -9.29 32.01 -2.99
C SER A 756 -8.99 31.22 -1.72
N LEU A 757 -8.08 30.24 -1.81
CA LEU A 757 -7.61 29.46 -0.68
C LEU A 757 -6.38 30.10 -0.06
N LYS A 758 -6.27 30.01 1.26
CA LYS A 758 -5.11 30.52 1.99
C LYS A 758 -4.02 29.47 1.98
N ILE A 759 -2.79 29.88 1.68
CA ILE A 759 -1.60 29.04 1.90
C ILE A 759 -1.39 28.93 3.42
N LEU A 760 -1.27 27.69 3.90
CA LEU A 760 -1.07 27.38 5.31
C LEU A 760 0.43 27.23 5.61
N LYS A 761 0.81 27.27 6.86
CA LYS A 761 2.15 26.90 7.31
C LYS A 761 2.04 25.65 8.16
N MET A 762 2.46 24.52 7.59
CA MET A 762 2.53 23.25 8.33
C MET A 762 3.81 23.16 9.14
N GLY A 763 3.76 22.42 10.25
CA GLY A 763 4.95 22.04 11.02
C GLY A 763 5.81 23.21 11.50
N SER A 764 5.24 24.41 11.73
CA SER A 764 6.00 25.55 12.20
C SER A 764 6.71 25.22 13.52
N LYS A 765 8.05 25.22 13.52
CA LYS A 765 8.86 25.15 14.72
C LYS A 765 8.34 26.22 15.69
N GLN A 766 7.83 25.81 16.85
CA GLN A 766 7.82 26.71 17.99
C GLN A 766 9.27 27.21 18.14
N GLU A 767 9.48 28.52 17.95
CA GLU A 767 10.77 29.11 18.29
C GLU A 767 11.12 28.69 19.72
N PRO A 768 12.34 28.24 20.01
CA PRO A 768 12.70 27.88 21.37
C PRO A 768 12.43 29.11 22.26
N VAL A 769 11.56 28.96 23.23
CA VAL A 769 11.29 29.97 24.26
C VAL A 769 12.65 30.35 24.83
N LYS A 770 13.15 31.56 24.52
CA LYS A 770 14.36 32.10 25.13
C LYS A 770 14.11 32.11 26.64
N PRO A 771 14.97 31.46 27.44
CA PRO A 771 14.82 31.58 28.90
C PRO A 771 14.84 33.05 29.25
N SER A 772 13.81 33.50 29.93
CA SER A 772 13.74 34.85 30.49
C SER A 772 14.97 35.08 31.37
N SER A 773 15.74 36.08 31.01
CA SER A 773 16.92 36.56 31.71
C SER A 773 16.65 36.93 33.17
#